data_32a64893e64fb07d6b239b5cf2a77465
#
_entry.id   32a64893e64fb07d6b239b5cf2a77465
#
_cell.length_a   1.000
_cell.length_b   1.000
_cell.length_c   1.000
_cell.angle_alpha   90.00
_cell.angle_beta   90.00
_cell.angle_gamma   90.00
#
_symmetry.space_group_name_H-M   'P 1'
#
loop_
_entity.id
_entity.type
_entity.pdbx_description
1 polymer ?
#
loop_
_entity_poly.entity_id
_entity_poly.type
_entity_poly.pdbx_seq_one_letter_code
_entity_poly.pdbx_strand_id
1 'polypeptide(L)'
;MTAHNTPQEALLQELSVTAEAGLSSQEAQRRLAEYGENKLAEKKKKTNFQRFLEQFQDVMILILLLAAVVSFVVACFGHDPMEFFEPVLILLIVVLNAVLGMVQESKAEKALDALKNMSAPHARVLRDGREQVIDAAQLVPGDIIRLEAGDFIPADARLLKSAGLKSEESALTGESVPSEKDAAAQVEEKAPLGDRSNMVFSGCSVTYGTATAVVTGTGMNTEMGKIAGLLEGEKETQTPLQQKLAQLGKYLGFVALAACAVIFVVGLINGIPVLEIFMTAVSLAVSAIPEGLPAIVTIVLAIGVQRMVRKNALIRRLPAVETLGSASVICSDKTGTLTQNRMTLVRLWVDGQRELETVSAQNSQAARRLLQYGALCCDGSVVYKEDGTEQHIGDPTETSILVAAHKNGMEQEELNRQYPRLAELPFDSDRKLMTSVNQIDGKIVAIVKGAFDVMAARCVSGDLEAAKEKNDEMSRGALRVLAVGYKVLDKAPENPASQELENGLTLMGLVGMIDPPRPEAKAAVATCRQAGIKPVMITGDHVVTASAIAKELGILGEDDKAITGAQLDAMTDQELDREVERISVYARVSPENKIRIVKAWQRKGQVVSMTGDGVNDAPALKAADIGCAMGITGTDVAKGAADMTLTDDNFATIVDAVREGRGIYANIKKVVGFLLGTNIGEVLTVFFAMLLWHKTPLLSMQLLWINLVTDSLPAISLGMEAVESDVMDHKPKPKDEGIFAHGLGVQVVLQGCMFAVLTLIAFVLGERWGGSLEAGQTMAFMVLALTQIVQAFNMRSEHSLFAIGPFSNRKLNGAALLSLALVCLVLFTPVGIAFGMVILPGWLYLAGLGLILVPLVVMELAKAVGLVKRRHGKGTC
;
A
#
# COMPACT_ATOMS: atom_id res chain seq x y z
N MET A 1 -7.00 -18.28 40.34
CA MET A 1 -5.65 -17.73 40.52
C MET A 1 -5.30 -16.97 39.24
N THR A 2 -4.56 -15.88 39.29
CA THR A 2 -4.16 -15.12 38.09
C THR A 2 -2.88 -15.73 37.50
N ALA A 3 -2.78 -15.80 36.18
CA ALA A 3 -1.65 -16.49 35.51
C ALA A 3 -0.25 -15.97 35.93
N HIS A 4 -0.12 -14.69 36.31
CA HIS A 4 1.15 -14.09 36.72
C HIS A 4 1.56 -14.51 38.16
N ASN A 5 0.62 -14.89 39.00
CA ASN A 5 0.90 -15.28 40.40
C ASN A 5 0.92 -16.81 40.57
N THR A 6 0.52 -17.59 39.55
CA THR A 6 0.51 -19.05 39.61
C THR A 6 1.90 -19.62 39.30
N PRO A 7 2.43 -20.60 40.08
CA PRO A 7 3.67 -21.29 39.73
C PRO A 7 3.57 -21.94 38.34
N GLN A 8 4.66 -21.92 37.58
CA GLN A 8 4.67 -22.42 36.17
C GLN A 8 4.14 -23.84 36.05
N GLU A 9 4.57 -24.76 36.94
CA GLU A 9 4.15 -26.17 36.91
C GLU A 9 2.64 -26.32 37.17
N ALA A 10 2.10 -25.55 38.11
CA ALA A 10 0.68 -25.58 38.43
C ALA A 10 -0.15 -25.01 37.27
N LEU A 11 0.34 -23.95 36.61
CA LEU A 11 -0.32 -23.37 35.44
C LEU A 11 -0.32 -24.32 34.23
N LEU A 12 0.80 -25.01 33.99
CA LEU A 12 0.88 -26.01 32.92
C LEU A 12 -0.07 -27.21 33.18
N GLN A 13 -0.21 -27.63 34.44
CA GLN A 13 -1.16 -28.67 34.84
C GLN A 13 -2.62 -28.19 34.65
N GLU A 14 -2.95 -26.95 35.06
CA GLU A 14 -4.26 -26.34 34.87
C GLU A 14 -4.63 -26.27 33.38
N LEU A 15 -3.69 -25.88 32.54
CA LEU A 15 -3.84 -25.81 31.08
C LEU A 15 -3.72 -27.20 30.40
N SER A 16 -3.40 -28.24 31.14
CA SER A 16 -3.21 -29.60 30.62
C SER A 16 -2.23 -29.67 29.44
N VAL A 17 -1.06 -29.03 29.58
CA VAL A 17 -0.03 -28.94 28.53
C VAL A 17 1.36 -29.20 29.12
N THR A 18 2.27 -29.73 28.30
CA THR A 18 3.69 -29.88 28.65
C THR A 18 4.54 -28.91 27.85
N ALA A 19 5.56 -28.34 28.47
CA ALA A 19 6.44 -27.37 27.83
C ALA A 19 7.26 -27.95 26.66
N GLU A 20 7.49 -29.26 26.65
CA GLU A 20 8.31 -29.99 25.65
C GLU A 20 7.50 -30.39 24.42
N ALA A 21 6.26 -30.81 24.60
CA ALA A 21 5.42 -31.33 23.50
C ALA A 21 4.39 -30.31 23.00
N GLY A 22 3.99 -29.35 23.87
CA GLY A 22 2.87 -28.46 23.57
C GLY A 22 1.53 -29.16 23.54
N LEU A 23 0.51 -28.53 22.98
CA LEU A 23 -0.80 -29.12 22.73
C LEU A 23 -0.75 -30.11 21.56
N SER A 24 -1.62 -31.14 21.59
CA SER A 24 -1.89 -31.90 20.37
C SER A 24 -2.75 -31.11 19.42
N SER A 25 -2.59 -31.34 18.12
CA SER A 25 -3.39 -30.65 17.08
C SER A 25 -4.90 -30.88 17.27
N GLN A 26 -5.30 -32.05 17.74
CA GLN A 26 -6.69 -32.39 18.02
C GLN A 26 -7.26 -31.59 19.20
N GLU A 27 -6.48 -31.45 20.28
CA GLU A 27 -6.87 -30.67 21.47
C GLU A 27 -6.91 -29.18 21.13
N ALA A 28 -5.97 -28.68 20.32
CA ALA A 28 -5.99 -27.29 19.85
C ALA A 28 -7.25 -26.98 19.02
N GLN A 29 -7.67 -27.89 18.14
CA GLN A 29 -8.92 -27.73 17.39
C GLN A 29 -10.17 -27.74 18.31
N ARG A 30 -10.19 -28.62 19.32
CA ARG A 30 -11.27 -28.65 20.31
C ARG A 30 -11.36 -27.33 21.07
N ARG A 31 -10.23 -26.81 21.55
CA ARG A 31 -10.16 -25.53 22.26
C ARG A 31 -10.54 -24.36 21.34
N LEU A 32 -10.16 -24.40 20.08
CA LEU A 32 -10.55 -23.36 19.12
C LEU A 32 -12.07 -23.31 18.92
N ALA A 33 -12.73 -24.48 18.94
CA ALA A 33 -14.19 -24.54 18.88
C ALA A 33 -14.86 -24.03 20.18
N GLU A 34 -14.18 -24.22 21.33
CA GLU A 34 -14.69 -23.83 22.66
C GLU A 34 -14.46 -22.35 22.96
N TYR A 35 -13.22 -21.84 22.75
CA TYR A 35 -12.83 -20.47 23.10
C TYR A 35 -13.03 -19.48 21.94
N GLY A 36 -13.21 -19.97 20.72
CA GLY A 36 -13.28 -19.14 19.49
C GLY A 36 -11.91 -18.71 18.98
N GLU A 37 -11.92 -18.00 17.87
CA GLU A 37 -10.71 -17.45 17.26
C GLU A 37 -10.07 -16.36 18.13
N ASN A 38 -8.74 -16.33 18.14
CA ASN A 38 -7.98 -15.29 18.82
C ASN A 38 -8.03 -13.96 18.01
N LYS A 39 -9.19 -13.32 18.07
CA LYS A 39 -9.47 -12.03 17.42
C LYS A 39 -10.21 -11.14 18.40
N LEU A 40 -9.93 -9.85 18.33
CA LEU A 40 -10.77 -8.86 19.01
C LEU A 40 -12.17 -8.88 18.40
N ALA A 41 -13.20 -8.64 19.20
CA ALA A 41 -14.57 -8.59 18.71
C ALA A 41 -14.68 -7.54 17.59
N GLU A 42 -14.92 -7.98 16.38
CA GLU A 42 -15.32 -7.08 15.30
C GLU A 42 -16.75 -6.59 15.57
N LYS A 43 -17.03 -5.33 15.26
CA LYS A 43 -18.41 -4.83 15.27
C LYS A 43 -19.27 -5.79 14.47
N LYS A 44 -20.40 -6.20 15.05
CA LYS A 44 -21.36 -7.05 14.33
C LYS A 44 -21.65 -6.43 12.98
N LYS A 45 -21.32 -7.15 11.92
CA LYS A 45 -21.59 -6.71 10.55
C LYS A 45 -23.07 -6.44 10.40
N LYS A 46 -23.40 -5.25 9.91
CA LYS A 46 -24.79 -4.90 9.64
C LYS A 46 -25.37 -5.87 8.64
N THR A 47 -26.57 -6.36 8.91
CA THR A 47 -27.29 -7.18 7.93
C THR A 47 -27.70 -6.32 6.74
N ASN A 48 -27.91 -6.92 5.58
CA ASN A 48 -28.39 -6.19 4.41
C ASN A 48 -29.71 -5.47 4.68
N PHE A 49 -30.57 -6.04 5.53
CA PHE A 49 -31.82 -5.40 5.93
C PHE A 49 -31.60 -4.16 6.80
N GLN A 50 -30.62 -4.20 7.72
CA GLN A 50 -30.27 -3.01 8.52
C GLN A 50 -29.69 -1.89 7.64
N ARG A 51 -28.80 -2.22 6.69
CA ARG A 51 -28.28 -1.24 5.73
C ARG A 51 -29.40 -0.65 4.87
N PHE A 52 -30.34 -1.50 4.41
CA PHE A 52 -31.50 -1.03 3.68
C PHE A 52 -32.32 -0.03 4.51
N LEU A 53 -32.58 -0.31 5.78
CA LEU A 53 -33.32 0.60 6.67
C LEU A 53 -32.53 1.90 6.97
N GLU A 54 -31.22 1.83 7.09
CA GLU A 54 -30.37 3.00 7.30
C GLU A 54 -30.40 3.97 6.11
N GLN A 55 -30.60 3.49 4.88
CA GLN A 55 -30.77 4.37 3.73
C GLN A 55 -31.96 5.33 3.90
N PHE A 56 -32.99 4.96 4.64
CA PHE A 56 -34.13 5.84 4.92
C PHE A 56 -33.82 6.98 5.89
N GLN A 57 -32.63 7.01 6.49
CA GLN A 57 -32.14 8.14 7.28
C GLN A 57 -31.44 9.20 6.43
N ASP A 58 -31.22 8.92 5.16
CA ASP A 58 -30.68 9.89 4.22
C ASP A 58 -31.63 11.05 4.01
N VAL A 59 -31.08 12.28 4.02
CA VAL A 59 -31.87 13.51 3.94
C VAL A 59 -32.67 13.58 2.63
N MET A 60 -32.09 13.07 1.54
CA MET A 60 -32.76 13.07 0.23
C MET A 60 -33.94 12.10 0.20
N ILE A 61 -33.77 10.92 0.75
CA ILE A 61 -34.88 9.95 0.86
C ILE A 61 -35.98 10.50 1.76
N LEU A 62 -35.63 11.21 2.83
CA LEU A 62 -36.63 11.89 3.67
C LEU A 62 -37.39 12.99 2.90
N ILE A 63 -36.71 13.78 2.07
CA ILE A 63 -37.36 14.79 1.21
C ILE A 63 -38.29 14.12 0.20
N LEU A 64 -37.87 13.01 -0.44
CA LEU A 64 -38.72 12.26 -1.37
C LEU A 64 -39.92 11.61 -0.69
N LEU A 65 -39.73 11.08 0.52
CA LEU A 65 -40.84 10.54 1.32
C LEU A 65 -41.85 11.65 1.68
N LEU A 66 -41.35 12.82 2.05
CA LEU A 66 -42.19 13.99 2.29
C LEU A 66 -42.98 14.38 1.01
N ALA A 67 -42.31 14.41 -0.13
CA ALA A 67 -42.92 14.67 -1.42
C ALA A 67 -43.99 13.62 -1.78
N ALA A 68 -43.70 12.33 -1.53
CA ALA A 68 -44.68 11.24 -1.74
C ALA A 68 -45.90 11.39 -0.84
N VAL A 69 -45.73 11.79 0.43
CA VAL A 69 -46.81 12.06 1.36
C VAL A 69 -47.66 13.24 0.89
N VAL A 70 -47.05 14.34 0.52
CA VAL A 70 -47.73 15.54 -0.01
C VAL A 70 -48.52 15.20 -1.26
N SER A 71 -47.89 14.52 -2.24
CA SER A 71 -48.54 14.08 -3.48
C SER A 71 -49.71 13.11 -3.18
N PHE A 72 -49.54 12.18 -2.24
CA PHE A 72 -50.61 11.27 -1.84
C PHE A 72 -51.79 12.01 -1.20
N VAL A 73 -51.52 12.97 -0.30
CA VAL A 73 -52.57 13.78 0.32
C VAL A 73 -53.36 14.57 -0.73
N VAL A 74 -52.67 15.15 -1.69
CA VAL A 74 -53.33 15.88 -2.81
C VAL A 74 -54.16 14.94 -3.65
N ALA A 75 -53.66 13.76 -4.00
CA ALA A 75 -54.42 12.74 -4.74
C ALA A 75 -55.70 12.27 -3.98
N CYS A 76 -55.69 12.30 -2.65
CA CYS A 76 -56.88 11.99 -1.83
C CYS A 76 -57.97 13.06 -1.93
N PHE A 77 -57.63 14.30 -2.24
CA PHE A 77 -58.58 15.38 -2.49
C PHE A 77 -58.92 15.54 -3.97
N GLY A 78 -58.15 14.96 -4.90
CA GLY A 78 -58.42 14.88 -6.31
C GLY A 78 -59.55 13.88 -6.63
N HIS A 79 -60.06 13.96 -7.82
CA HIS A 79 -61.17 13.06 -8.27
C HIS A 79 -60.66 12.09 -9.37
N ASP A 80 -59.39 12.18 -9.77
CA ASP A 80 -58.77 11.34 -10.80
C ASP A 80 -57.94 10.21 -10.18
N PRO A 81 -58.31 8.91 -10.43
CA PRO A 81 -57.49 7.80 -9.96
C PRO A 81 -56.06 7.79 -10.44
N MET A 82 -55.73 8.50 -11.52
CA MET A 82 -54.38 8.61 -12.08
C MET A 82 -53.46 9.46 -11.20
N GLU A 83 -53.98 10.35 -10.34
CA GLU A 83 -53.20 11.14 -9.40
C GLU A 83 -52.46 10.29 -8.34
N PHE A 84 -52.98 9.09 -8.03
CA PHE A 84 -52.27 8.15 -7.14
C PHE A 84 -51.05 7.50 -7.74
N PHE A 85 -50.83 7.65 -9.05
CA PHE A 85 -49.70 7.05 -9.72
C PHE A 85 -48.37 7.68 -9.32
N GLU A 86 -48.39 9.01 -9.18
CA GLU A 86 -47.19 9.79 -8.83
C GLU A 86 -46.61 9.41 -7.45
N PRO A 87 -47.37 9.43 -6.33
CA PRO A 87 -46.85 9.04 -5.02
C PRO A 87 -46.39 7.58 -4.97
N VAL A 88 -47.06 6.65 -5.67
CA VAL A 88 -46.66 5.25 -5.77
C VAL A 88 -45.32 5.14 -6.50
N LEU A 89 -45.13 5.91 -7.54
CA LEU A 89 -43.88 5.88 -8.33
C LEU A 89 -42.70 6.48 -7.54
N ILE A 90 -42.94 7.58 -6.82
CA ILE A 90 -41.92 8.16 -5.92
C ILE A 90 -41.50 7.11 -4.86
N LEU A 91 -42.45 6.41 -4.24
CA LEU A 91 -42.14 5.33 -3.29
C LEU A 91 -41.36 4.19 -3.92
N LEU A 92 -41.70 3.77 -5.14
CA LEU A 92 -40.96 2.74 -5.87
C LEU A 92 -39.51 3.17 -6.11
N ILE A 93 -39.28 4.42 -6.47
CA ILE A 93 -37.95 4.98 -6.70
C ILE A 93 -37.18 5.10 -5.40
N VAL A 94 -37.81 5.53 -4.30
CA VAL A 94 -37.19 5.53 -2.96
C VAL A 94 -36.72 4.13 -2.56
N VAL A 95 -37.54 3.10 -2.79
CA VAL A 95 -37.15 1.70 -2.55
C VAL A 95 -35.99 1.28 -3.44
N LEU A 96 -36.04 1.63 -4.72
CA LEU A 96 -34.95 1.34 -5.67
C LEU A 96 -33.63 2.02 -5.27
N ASN A 97 -33.71 3.30 -4.83
CA ASN A 97 -32.55 4.03 -4.32
C ASN A 97 -31.98 3.34 -3.07
N ALA A 98 -32.83 3.01 -2.10
CA ALA A 98 -32.40 2.31 -0.88
C ALA A 98 -31.74 0.94 -1.19
N VAL A 99 -32.27 0.18 -2.15
CA VAL A 99 -31.67 -1.09 -2.60
C VAL A 99 -30.32 -0.86 -3.27
N LEU A 100 -30.19 0.12 -4.16
CA LEU A 100 -28.92 0.42 -4.83
C LEU A 100 -27.87 0.95 -3.86
N GLY A 101 -28.23 1.84 -2.94
CA GLY A 101 -27.36 2.32 -1.86
C GLY A 101 -26.85 1.16 -0.99
N MET A 102 -27.75 0.27 -0.56
CA MET A 102 -27.40 -0.96 0.18
C MET A 102 -26.40 -1.84 -0.60
N VAL A 103 -26.63 -2.05 -1.90
CA VAL A 103 -25.74 -2.87 -2.74
C VAL A 103 -24.36 -2.22 -2.89
N GLN A 104 -24.30 -0.91 -3.09
CA GLN A 104 -23.04 -0.16 -3.20
C GLN A 104 -22.25 -0.22 -1.88
N GLU A 105 -22.91 0.03 -0.74
CA GLU A 105 -22.30 -0.06 0.59
C GLU A 105 -21.79 -1.48 0.90
N SER A 106 -22.59 -2.51 0.61
CA SER A 106 -22.21 -3.92 0.77
C SER A 106 -20.99 -4.29 -0.09
N LYS A 107 -20.90 -3.79 -1.32
CA LYS A 107 -19.73 -4.02 -2.19
C LYS A 107 -18.48 -3.32 -1.68
N ALA A 108 -18.61 -2.09 -1.19
CA ALA A 108 -17.50 -1.33 -0.61
C ALA A 108 -16.95 -2.05 0.63
N GLU A 109 -17.82 -2.47 1.55
CA GLU A 109 -17.41 -3.20 2.77
C GLU A 109 -16.75 -4.54 2.45
N LYS A 110 -17.31 -5.36 1.54
CA LYS A 110 -16.68 -6.63 1.13
C LYS A 110 -15.29 -6.43 0.53
N ALA A 111 -15.08 -5.34 -0.21
CA ALA A 111 -13.78 -5.02 -0.77
C ALA A 111 -12.77 -4.64 0.34
N LEU A 112 -13.22 -3.93 1.38
CA LEU A 112 -12.42 -3.60 2.57
C LEU A 112 -12.08 -4.83 3.42
N ASP A 113 -13.06 -5.72 3.64
CA ASP A 113 -12.86 -6.97 4.39
C ASP A 113 -11.81 -7.88 3.74
N ALA A 114 -11.85 -7.99 2.41
CA ALA A 114 -10.87 -8.77 1.67
C ALA A 114 -9.43 -8.28 1.91
N LEU A 115 -9.23 -6.98 2.11
CA LEU A 115 -7.93 -6.39 2.43
C LEU A 115 -7.47 -6.69 3.86
N LYS A 116 -8.37 -6.60 4.84
CA LYS A 116 -8.07 -6.90 6.24
C LYS A 116 -7.57 -8.34 6.40
N ASN A 117 -8.18 -9.30 5.70
CA ASN A 117 -7.82 -10.72 5.77
C ASN A 117 -6.45 -11.06 5.14
N MET A 118 -5.87 -10.21 4.29
CA MET A 118 -4.58 -10.43 3.67
C MET A 118 -3.39 -10.06 4.56
N SER A 119 -3.61 -9.42 5.70
CA SER A 119 -2.59 -8.91 6.63
C SER A 119 -2.64 -9.58 8.00
N ALA A 120 -3.15 -10.82 8.10
CA ALA A 120 -3.25 -11.54 9.36
C ALA A 120 -1.85 -11.84 9.93
N PRO A 121 -1.60 -11.59 11.25
CA PRO A 121 -0.35 -11.94 11.90
C PRO A 121 -0.22 -13.46 12.05
N HIS A 122 1.03 -13.94 12.08
CA HIS A 122 1.35 -15.35 12.29
C HIS A 122 1.98 -15.55 13.68
N ALA A 123 1.94 -16.78 14.17
CA ALA A 123 2.55 -17.17 15.45
C ALA A 123 3.34 -18.47 15.30
N ARG A 124 4.51 -18.53 15.92
CA ARG A 124 5.30 -19.76 16.03
C ARG A 124 4.86 -20.52 17.27
N VAL A 125 4.33 -21.72 17.07
CA VAL A 125 3.80 -22.57 18.14
C VAL A 125 4.47 -23.95 18.16
N LEU A 126 4.55 -24.51 19.34
CA LEU A 126 4.95 -25.90 19.55
C LEU A 126 3.68 -26.74 19.74
N ARG A 127 3.36 -27.59 18.76
CA ARG A 127 2.26 -28.57 18.81
C ARG A 127 2.76 -29.93 18.37
N ASP A 128 2.27 -30.98 18.99
CA ASP A 128 2.67 -32.38 18.72
C ASP A 128 4.21 -32.60 18.78
N GLY A 129 4.91 -31.81 19.65
CA GLY A 129 6.36 -31.84 19.78
C GLY A 129 7.14 -31.22 18.60
N ARG A 130 6.46 -30.52 17.69
CA ARG A 130 7.06 -29.87 16.52
C ARG A 130 6.72 -28.39 16.48
N GLU A 131 7.70 -27.59 16.11
CA GLU A 131 7.49 -26.16 15.88
C GLU A 131 6.83 -25.96 14.52
N GLN A 132 5.79 -25.12 14.50
CA GLN A 132 5.05 -24.79 13.28
C GLN A 132 4.59 -23.33 13.32
N VAL A 133 4.45 -22.71 12.14
CA VAL A 133 3.91 -21.37 11.99
C VAL A 133 2.43 -21.47 11.66
N ILE A 134 1.59 -20.86 12.45
CA ILE A 134 0.14 -20.84 12.27
C ILE A 134 -0.37 -19.39 12.16
N ASP A 135 -1.59 -19.22 11.66
CA ASP A 135 -2.30 -17.94 11.78
C ASP A 135 -2.54 -17.64 13.27
N ALA A 136 -2.20 -16.43 13.74
CA ALA A 136 -2.40 -16.02 15.13
C ALA A 136 -3.87 -16.14 15.57
N ALA A 137 -4.81 -16.07 14.64
CA ALA A 137 -6.23 -16.31 14.93
C ALA A 137 -6.53 -17.74 15.43
N GLN A 138 -5.66 -18.71 15.13
CA GLN A 138 -5.83 -20.11 15.54
C GLN A 138 -5.19 -20.45 16.89
N LEU A 139 -4.62 -19.44 17.58
CA LEU A 139 -4.08 -19.61 18.91
C LEU A 139 -5.18 -19.87 19.94
N VAL A 140 -4.91 -20.78 20.86
CA VAL A 140 -5.80 -21.14 21.94
C VAL A 140 -5.06 -21.12 23.29
N PRO A 141 -5.76 -20.90 24.41
CA PRO A 141 -5.17 -21.05 25.74
C PRO A 141 -4.51 -22.43 25.91
N GLY A 142 -3.25 -22.45 26.39
CA GLY A 142 -2.41 -23.61 26.49
C GLY A 142 -1.45 -23.85 25.32
N ASP A 143 -1.53 -23.12 24.24
CA ASP A 143 -0.48 -23.16 23.20
C ASP A 143 0.85 -22.69 23.75
N ILE A 144 1.93 -23.38 23.38
CA ILE A 144 3.29 -22.93 23.68
C ILE A 144 3.78 -22.12 22.49
N ILE A 145 4.07 -20.84 22.71
CA ILE A 145 4.57 -19.92 21.68
C ILE A 145 6.04 -19.62 21.87
N ARG A 146 6.76 -19.41 20.78
CA ARG A 146 8.13 -18.91 20.76
C ARG A 146 8.13 -17.48 20.26
N LEU A 147 8.88 -16.64 20.96
CA LEU A 147 9.01 -15.21 20.71
C LEU A 147 10.48 -14.85 20.56
N GLU A 148 10.78 -13.99 19.60
CA GLU A 148 12.10 -13.39 19.40
C GLU A 148 12.00 -11.90 19.08
N ALA A 149 13.13 -11.20 19.17
CA ALA A 149 13.18 -9.77 18.87
C ALA A 149 12.62 -9.48 17.47
N GLY A 150 11.64 -8.57 17.41
CA GLY A 150 10.92 -8.22 16.19
C GLY A 150 9.54 -8.87 16.01
N ASP A 151 9.16 -9.82 16.87
CA ASP A 151 7.84 -10.44 16.84
C ASP A 151 6.78 -9.54 17.52
N PHE A 152 5.57 -9.57 17.00
CA PHE A 152 4.38 -9.16 17.73
C PHE A 152 3.94 -10.29 18.67
N ILE A 153 3.52 -9.91 19.86
CA ILE A 153 2.96 -10.85 20.84
C ILE A 153 1.48 -11.07 20.47
N PRO A 154 1.13 -12.28 20.03
CA PRO A 154 -0.17 -12.53 19.41
C PRO A 154 -1.30 -12.78 20.43
N ALA A 155 -0.97 -13.09 21.69
CA ALA A 155 -1.90 -13.41 22.76
C ALA A 155 -1.25 -13.10 24.11
N ASP A 156 -2.05 -12.99 25.18
CA ASP A 156 -1.49 -12.89 26.53
C ASP A 156 -0.88 -14.24 26.94
N ALA A 157 0.36 -14.22 27.38
CA ALA A 157 1.09 -15.44 27.68
C ALA A 157 1.98 -15.31 28.92
N ARG A 158 2.13 -16.42 29.66
CA ARG A 158 3.03 -16.58 30.80
C ARG A 158 4.37 -17.10 30.31
N LEU A 159 5.44 -16.42 30.65
CA LEU A 159 6.79 -16.82 30.30
C LEU A 159 7.18 -18.13 31.01
N LEU A 160 7.72 -19.09 30.26
CA LEU A 160 8.29 -20.33 30.74
C LEU A 160 9.83 -20.27 30.74
N LYS A 161 10.41 -19.69 29.69
CA LYS A 161 11.84 -19.42 29.56
C LYS A 161 12.03 -18.05 28.90
N SER A 162 13.05 -17.31 29.32
CA SER A 162 13.42 -16.02 28.75
C SER A 162 14.94 -15.87 28.73
N ALA A 163 15.47 -15.20 27.70
CA ALA A 163 16.85 -14.82 27.59
C ALA A 163 16.95 -13.35 27.17
N GLY A 164 17.17 -12.47 28.16
CA GLY A 164 17.29 -11.03 27.95
C GLY A 164 16.04 -10.36 27.30
N LEU A 165 14.86 -10.92 27.52
CA LEU A 165 13.64 -10.47 26.86
C LEU A 165 13.25 -9.05 27.27
N LYS A 166 12.96 -8.19 26.28
CA LYS A 166 12.37 -6.85 26.49
C LYS A 166 11.15 -6.70 25.61
N SER A 167 10.07 -6.19 26.18
CA SER A 167 8.79 -5.97 25.48
C SER A 167 8.41 -4.49 25.53
N GLU A 168 8.00 -3.92 24.42
CA GLU A 168 7.39 -2.61 24.34
C GLU A 168 5.91 -2.70 24.65
N GLU A 169 5.51 -2.11 25.76
CA GLU A 169 4.15 -2.21 26.31
C GLU A 169 3.44 -0.84 26.39
N SER A 170 3.93 0.16 25.65
CA SER A 170 3.40 1.53 25.67
C SER A 170 1.90 1.61 25.35
N ALA A 171 1.39 0.71 24.52
CA ALA A 171 -0.04 0.62 24.21
C ALA A 171 -0.93 0.25 25.41
N LEU A 172 -0.36 -0.43 26.41
CA LEU A 172 -1.07 -0.88 27.62
C LEU A 172 -0.72 -0.08 28.87
N THR A 173 0.55 0.31 29.02
CA THR A 173 1.07 0.97 30.22
C THR A 173 1.22 2.48 30.04
N GLY A 174 1.32 2.99 28.81
CA GLY A 174 1.62 4.37 28.49
C GLY A 174 3.11 4.73 28.60
N GLU A 175 3.96 3.79 29.01
CA GLU A 175 5.40 4.00 29.14
C GLU A 175 6.15 3.65 27.86
N SER A 176 7.00 4.55 27.36
CA SER A 176 7.72 4.39 26.10
C SER A 176 9.03 3.59 26.21
N VAL A 177 9.45 3.24 27.42
CA VAL A 177 10.67 2.46 27.65
C VAL A 177 10.29 0.97 27.65
N PRO A 178 10.99 0.12 26.87
CA PRO A 178 10.73 -1.31 26.88
C PRO A 178 10.89 -1.93 28.26
N SER A 179 9.90 -2.70 28.70
CA SER A 179 9.90 -3.43 29.99
C SER A 179 10.79 -4.67 29.91
N GLU A 180 11.66 -4.86 30.91
CA GLU A 180 12.43 -6.09 31.05
C GLU A 180 11.51 -7.23 31.54
N LYS A 181 11.65 -8.41 30.94
CA LYS A 181 10.81 -9.59 31.21
C LYS A 181 11.65 -10.76 31.65
N ASP A 182 11.24 -11.40 32.75
CA ASP A 182 11.94 -12.54 33.33
C ASP A 182 10.96 -13.67 33.69
N ALA A 183 11.15 -14.83 33.10
CA ALA A 183 10.35 -16.02 33.34
C ALA A 183 10.38 -16.50 34.81
N ALA A 184 11.51 -16.24 35.55
CA ALA A 184 11.69 -16.65 36.92
C ALA A 184 11.14 -15.63 37.96
N ALA A 185 10.70 -14.45 37.51
CA ALA A 185 10.20 -13.41 38.39
C ALA A 185 8.93 -13.86 39.14
N GLN A 186 8.91 -13.59 40.42
CA GLN A 186 7.72 -13.78 41.28
C GLN A 186 6.97 -12.44 41.33
N VAL A 187 5.71 -12.48 40.96
CA VAL A 187 4.85 -11.31 40.84
C VAL A 187 3.67 -11.45 41.82
N GLU A 188 3.39 -10.42 42.58
CA GLU A 188 2.26 -10.38 43.51
C GLU A 188 0.91 -10.45 42.82
N GLU A 189 -0.10 -11.04 43.45
CA GLU A 189 -1.46 -11.23 42.89
C GLU A 189 -2.11 -9.91 42.43
N LYS A 190 -1.86 -8.81 43.14
CA LYS A 190 -2.41 -7.48 42.85
C LYS A 190 -1.46 -6.57 42.05
N ALA A 191 -0.38 -7.10 41.50
CA ALA A 191 0.56 -6.31 40.69
C ALA A 191 -0.12 -5.61 39.52
N PRO A 192 0.10 -4.29 39.34
CA PRO A 192 -0.37 -3.58 38.15
C PRO A 192 0.23 -4.19 36.88
N LEU A 193 -0.35 -3.89 35.74
CA LEU A 193 -0.02 -4.55 34.47
C LEU A 193 1.47 -4.40 34.10
N GLY A 194 2.02 -3.19 34.26
CA GLY A 194 3.43 -2.87 33.94
C GLY A 194 4.44 -3.62 34.79
N ASP A 195 4.04 -4.04 36.02
CA ASP A 195 4.93 -4.73 36.96
C ASP A 195 4.91 -6.27 36.80
N ARG A 196 4.06 -6.80 35.91
CA ARG A 196 3.98 -8.24 35.61
C ARG A 196 5.12 -8.68 34.71
N SER A 197 6.34 -8.67 35.22
CA SER A 197 7.57 -8.97 34.47
C SER A 197 7.66 -10.40 33.94
N ASN A 198 6.84 -11.32 34.45
CA ASN A 198 6.77 -12.72 34.01
C ASN A 198 5.66 -13.01 32.97
N MET A 199 4.98 -11.98 32.48
CA MET A 199 3.94 -12.04 31.46
C MET A 199 4.32 -11.22 30.23
N VAL A 200 3.77 -11.62 29.10
CA VAL A 200 3.77 -10.83 27.85
C VAL A 200 2.32 -10.66 27.38
N PHE A 201 2.03 -9.56 26.71
CA PHE A 201 0.66 -9.15 26.42
C PHE A 201 0.41 -8.98 24.92
N SER A 202 -0.79 -9.38 24.51
CA SER A 202 -1.27 -9.24 23.13
C SER A 202 -1.20 -7.79 22.63
N GLY A 203 -0.76 -7.61 21.41
CA GLY A 203 -0.66 -6.28 20.78
C GLY A 203 0.62 -5.50 21.13
N CYS A 204 1.46 -6.04 21.99
CA CYS A 204 2.80 -5.56 22.31
C CYS A 204 3.86 -6.19 21.39
N SER A 205 5.07 -5.68 21.42
CA SER A 205 6.16 -6.17 20.58
C SER A 205 7.41 -6.52 21.36
N VAL A 206 8.11 -7.57 20.90
CA VAL A 206 9.42 -7.96 21.46
C VAL A 206 10.49 -7.09 20.82
N THR A 207 11.20 -6.30 21.63
CA THR A 207 12.27 -5.41 21.16
C THR A 207 13.65 -6.05 21.26
N TYR A 208 13.85 -6.98 22.20
CA TYR A 208 15.12 -7.64 22.42
C TYR A 208 14.94 -9.03 23.08
N GLY A 209 15.83 -9.96 22.78
CA GLY A 209 15.90 -11.27 23.41
C GLY A 209 14.95 -12.32 22.81
N THR A 210 14.84 -13.46 23.49
CA THR A 210 14.00 -14.60 23.09
C THR A 210 13.23 -15.15 24.27
N ALA A 211 12.08 -15.78 24.02
CA ALA A 211 11.29 -16.41 25.06
C ALA A 211 10.48 -17.62 24.54
N THR A 212 10.13 -18.51 25.48
CA THR A 212 9.07 -19.49 25.32
C THR A 212 8.00 -19.20 26.35
N ALA A 213 6.75 -19.13 25.91
CA ALA A 213 5.63 -18.75 26.78
C ALA A 213 4.41 -19.67 26.51
N VAL A 214 3.56 -19.85 27.54
CA VAL A 214 2.27 -20.53 27.40
C VAL A 214 1.15 -19.51 27.32
N VAL A 215 0.29 -19.61 26.30
CA VAL A 215 -0.86 -18.72 26.08
C VAL A 215 -1.88 -18.91 27.20
N THR A 216 -2.24 -17.83 27.85
CA THR A 216 -3.19 -17.79 28.97
C THR A 216 -4.49 -17.09 28.64
N GLY A 217 -4.48 -16.17 27.66
CA GLY A 217 -5.67 -15.43 27.23
C GLY A 217 -5.62 -15.13 25.74
N THR A 218 -6.77 -15.26 25.08
CA THR A 218 -6.94 -15.01 23.64
C THR A 218 -8.11 -14.08 23.36
N GLY A 219 -8.07 -13.35 22.27
CA GLY A 219 -9.14 -12.47 21.80
C GLY A 219 -9.61 -11.44 22.83
N MET A 220 -10.90 -11.40 23.12
CA MET A 220 -11.47 -10.47 24.10
C MET A 220 -11.07 -10.73 25.54
N ASN A 221 -10.49 -11.90 25.84
CA ASN A 221 -10.00 -12.24 27.18
C ASN A 221 -8.56 -11.76 27.44
N THR A 222 -7.89 -11.17 26.43
CA THR A 222 -6.59 -10.50 26.60
C THR A 222 -6.78 -9.14 27.28
N GLU A 223 -5.69 -8.60 27.88
CA GLU A 223 -5.73 -7.23 28.44
C GLU A 223 -6.09 -6.19 27.36
N MET A 224 -5.54 -6.35 26.14
CA MET A 224 -5.92 -5.51 24.99
C MET A 224 -7.39 -5.69 24.61
N GLY A 225 -7.92 -6.92 24.70
CA GLY A 225 -9.34 -7.21 24.43
C GLY A 225 -10.28 -6.52 25.44
N LYS A 226 -9.90 -6.47 26.70
CA LYS A 226 -10.67 -5.74 27.75
C LYS A 226 -10.71 -4.23 27.46
N ILE A 227 -9.59 -3.64 27.02
CA ILE A 227 -9.51 -2.23 26.61
C ILE A 227 -10.37 -1.98 25.37
N ALA A 228 -10.28 -2.87 24.38
CA ALA A 228 -11.09 -2.78 23.16
C ALA A 228 -12.59 -2.82 23.46
N GLY A 229 -13.01 -3.65 24.41
CA GLY A 229 -14.41 -3.69 24.88
C GLY A 229 -14.91 -2.40 25.52
N LEU A 230 -14.01 -1.61 26.14
CA LEU A 230 -14.34 -0.29 26.70
C LEU A 230 -14.42 0.81 25.62
N LEU A 231 -13.78 0.61 24.46
CA LEU A 231 -13.73 1.54 23.35
C LEU A 231 -14.78 1.27 22.25
N GLU A 232 -15.78 0.43 22.51
CA GLU A 232 -16.90 0.14 21.60
C GLU A 232 -17.69 1.42 21.23
N GLY A 233 -17.13 2.27 20.41
CA GLY A 233 -17.80 3.52 19.98
C GLY A 233 -17.01 4.34 18.97
N GLU A 234 -15.74 4.07 18.75
CA GLU A 234 -14.97 4.86 17.77
C GLU A 234 -15.41 4.56 16.33
N LYS A 235 -15.74 5.64 15.61
CA LYS A 235 -16.08 5.61 14.18
C LYS A 235 -14.83 5.30 13.38
N GLU A 236 -14.96 4.51 12.32
CA GLU A 236 -13.88 4.31 11.35
C GLU A 236 -13.36 5.67 10.84
N THR A 237 -12.05 5.85 10.83
CA THR A 237 -11.42 7.08 10.36
C THR A 237 -11.58 7.19 8.84
N GLN A 238 -12.33 8.21 8.41
CA GLN A 238 -12.50 8.55 7.00
C GLN A 238 -11.18 9.07 6.42
N THR A 239 -10.92 8.78 5.14
CA THR A 239 -9.77 9.34 4.44
C THR A 239 -9.89 10.87 4.30
N PRO A 240 -8.78 11.63 4.19
CA PRO A 240 -8.82 13.08 3.95
C PRO A 240 -9.68 13.43 2.73
N LEU A 241 -9.62 12.62 1.68
CA LEU A 241 -10.43 12.78 0.48
C LEU A 241 -11.92 12.62 0.77
N GLN A 242 -12.32 11.57 1.51
CA GLN A 242 -13.71 11.35 1.89
C GLN A 242 -14.24 12.52 2.74
N GLN A 243 -13.43 13.07 3.66
CA GLN A 243 -13.80 14.25 4.44
C GLN A 243 -14.01 15.49 3.57
N LYS A 244 -13.09 15.76 2.60
CA LYS A 244 -13.22 16.86 1.64
C LYS A 244 -14.46 16.71 0.76
N LEU A 245 -14.78 15.48 0.32
CA LEU A 245 -15.99 15.20 -0.46
C LEU A 245 -17.26 15.37 0.35
N ALA A 246 -17.27 14.97 1.63
CA ALA A 246 -18.41 15.20 2.52
C ALA A 246 -18.64 16.69 2.77
N GLN A 247 -17.58 17.49 2.93
CA GLN A 247 -17.69 18.95 3.02
C GLN A 247 -18.27 19.56 1.74
N LEU A 248 -17.78 19.08 0.57
CA LEU A 248 -18.30 19.53 -0.73
C LEU A 248 -19.80 19.22 -0.85
N GLY A 249 -20.23 18.02 -0.46
CA GLY A 249 -21.66 17.66 -0.44
C GLY A 249 -22.49 18.63 0.41
N LYS A 250 -21.98 19.05 1.58
CA LYS A 250 -22.64 20.07 2.40
C LYS A 250 -22.75 21.43 1.69
N TYR A 251 -21.68 21.89 1.04
CA TYR A 251 -21.72 23.17 0.28
C TYR A 251 -22.70 23.12 -0.89
N LEU A 252 -22.72 22.02 -1.64
CA LEU A 252 -23.68 21.82 -2.72
C LEU A 252 -25.11 21.79 -2.19
N GLY A 253 -25.35 21.13 -1.06
CA GLY A 253 -26.64 21.12 -0.37
C GLY A 253 -27.11 22.55 0.01
N PHE A 254 -26.22 23.40 0.52
CA PHE A 254 -26.56 24.80 0.81
C PHE A 254 -26.88 25.63 -0.44
N VAL A 255 -26.11 25.43 -1.51
CA VAL A 255 -26.37 26.09 -2.82
C VAL A 255 -27.71 25.63 -3.39
N ALA A 256 -28.00 24.34 -3.32
CA ALA A 256 -29.28 23.81 -3.75
C ALA A 256 -30.45 24.38 -2.95
N LEU A 257 -30.33 24.44 -1.62
CA LEU A 257 -31.34 25.01 -0.75
C LEU A 257 -31.61 26.48 -1.07
N ALA A 258 -30.55 27.27 -1.34
CA ALA A 258 -30.67 28.66 -1.77
C ALA A 258 -31.38 28.77 -3.14
N ALA A 259 -31.03 27.92 -4.09
CA ALA A 259 -31.70 27.88 -5.39
C ALA A 259 -33.20 27.48 -5.28
N CYS A 260 -33.52 26.49 -4.42
CA CYS A 260 -34.89 26.09 -4.11
C CYS A 260 -35.70 27.28 -3.53
N ALA A 261 -35.09 28.04 -2.59
CA ALA A 261 -35.75 29.20 -2.00
C ALA A 261 -36.02 30.27 -3.05
N VAL A 262 -35.08 30.54 -3.96
CA VAL A 262 -35.27 31.48 -5.09
C VAL A 262 -36.43 31.04 -5.98
N ILE A 263 -36.44 29.77 -6.40
CA ILE A 263 -37.49 29.20 -7.24
C ILE A 263 -38.87 29.29 -6.53
N PHE A 264 -38.89 28.97 -5.22
CA PHE A 264 -40.10 29.02 -4.44
C PHE A 264 -40.68 30.44 -4.41
N VAL A 265 -39.85 31.47 -4.14
CA VAL A 265 -40.25 32.86 -4.14
C VAL A 265 -40.69 33.34 -5.53
N VAL A 266 -39.92 33.02 -6.57
CA VAL A 266 -40.26 33.41 -7.95
C VAL A 266 -41.57 32.75 -8.40
N GLY A 267 -41.79 31.47 -8.06
CA GLY A 267 -43.00 30.75 -8.36
C GLY A 267 -44.25 31.36 -7.67
N LEU A 268 -44.14 31.71 -6.38
CA LEU A 268 -45.20 32.39 -5.65
C LEU A 268 -45.56 33.76 -6.26
N ILE A 269 -44.55 34.56 -6.64
CA ILE A 269 -44.76 35.87 -7.30
C ILE A 269 -45.48 35.72 -8.63
N ASN A 270 -45.18 34.66 -9.38
CA ASN A 270 -45.78 34.38 -10.70
C ASN A 270 -47.13 33.63 -10.62
N GLY A 271 -47.64 33.39 -9.40
CA GLY A 271 -48.96 32.78 -9.17
C GLY A 271 -49.04 31.26 -9.52
N ILE A 272 -47.89 30.58 -9.52
CA ILE A 272 -47.85 29.14 -9.77
C ILE A 272 -48.45 28.40 -8.56
N PRO A 273 -49.20 27.30 -8.75
CA PRO A 273 -49.74 26.53 -7.63
C PRO A 273 -48.61 26.07 -6.68
N VAL A 274 -48.83 26.19 -5.36
CA VAL A 274 -47.82 25.86 -4.34
C VAL A 274 -47.30 24.45 -4.45
N LEU A 275 -48.12 23.49 -4.81
CA LEU A 275 -47.74 22.12 -5.03
C LEU A 275 -46.73 21.96 -6.19
N GLU A 276 -46.97 22.59 -7.31
CA GLU A 276 -46.10 22.56 -8.49
C GLU A 276 -44.74 23.17 -8.19
N ILE A 277 -44.73 24.32 -7.47
CA ILE A 277 -43.49 24.94 -7.00
C ILE A 277 -42.74 24.00 -6.05
N PHE A 278 -43.45 23.36 -5.12
CA PHE A 278 -42.87 22.40 -4.19
C PHE A 278 -42.24 21.22 -4.90
N MET A 279 -42.92 20.60 -5.87
CA MET A 279 -42.41 19.49 -6.66
C MET A 279 -41.19 19.90 -7.50
N THR A 280 -41.19 21.13 -8.05
CA THR A 280 -40.03 21.67 -8.76
C THR A 280 -38.83 21.89 -7.82
N ALA A 281 -39.06 22.40 -6.62
CA ALA A 281 -37.99 22.52 -5.58
C ALA A 281 -37.44 21.17 -5.16
N VAL A 282 -38.29 20.12 -5.04
CA VAL A 282 -37.84 18.76 -4.79
C VAL A 282 -36.99 18.24 -5.95
N SER A 283 -37.40 18.47 -7.22
CA SER A 283 -36.61 18.09 -8.40
C SER A 283 -35.23 18.74 -8.38
N LEU A 284 -35.15 20.03 -8.06
CA LEU A 284 -33.90 20.76 -7.95
C LEU A 284 -33.01 20.23 -6.84
N ALA A 285 -33.59 19.93 -5.66
CA ALA A 285 -32.85 19.36 -4.54
C ALA A 285 -32.26 17.99 -4.87
N VAL A 286 -33.04 17.12 -5.55
CA VAL A 286 -32.56 15.81 -6.01
C VAL A 286 -31.39 15.94 -6.99
N SER A 287 -31.47 16.88 -7.92
CA SER A 287 -30.41 17.10 -8.94
C SER A 287 -29.09 17.60 -8.33
N ALA A 288 -29.15 18.26 -7.18
CA ALA A 288 -27.98 19.00 -6.67
C ALA A 288 -26.98 18.12 -5.91
N ILE A 289 -27.38 16.96 -5.42
CA ILE A 289 -26.56 16.13 -4.53
C ILE A 289 -26.16 14.84 -5.23
N PRO A 290 -24.84 14.62 -5.46
CA PRO A 290 -24.34 13.35 -6.04
C PRO A 290 -24.31 12.24 -4.97
N GLU A 291 -25.43 11.59 -4.71
CA GLU A 291 -25.61 10.62 -3.63
C GLU A 291 -24.61 9.43 -3.71
N GLY A 292 -24.30 8.96 -4.91
CA GLY A 292 -23.40 7.84 -5.13
C GLY A 292 -21.91 8.16 -4.96
N LEU A 293 -21.51 9.43 -4.91
CA LEU A 293 -20.11 9.83 -5.01
C LEU A 293 -19.20 9.26 -3.90
N PRO A 294 -19.55 9.30 -2.59
CA PRO A 294 -18.69 8.72 -1.55
C PRO A 294 -18.53 7.21 -1.69
N ALA A 295 -19.61 6.50 -2.02
CA ALA A 295 -19.59 5.06 -2.21
C ALA A 295 -18.74 4.66 -3.45
N ILE A 296 -18.90 5.38 -4.56
CA ILE A 296 -18.14 5.15 -5.78
C ILE A 296 -16.64 5.37 -5.55
N VAL A 297 -16.27 6.45 -4.85
CA VAL A 297 -14.87 6.74 -4.50
C VAL A 297 -14.28 5.62 -3.63
N THR A 298 -15.02 5.11 -2.67
CA THR A 298 -14.59 3.97 -1.83
C THR A 298 -14.39 2.71 -2.67
N ILE A 299 -15.29 2.42 -3.61
CA ILE A 299 -15.16 1.29 -4.54
C ILE A 299 -13.90 1.45 -5.42
N VAL A 300 -13.65 2.64 -5.95
CA VAL A 300 -12.48 2.94 -6.78
C VAL A 300 -11.18 2.76 -5.99
N LEU A 301 -11.12 3.25 -4.75
CA LEU A 301 -9.99 3.04 -3.86
C LEU A 301 -9.76 1.55 -3.60
N ALA A 302 -10.80 0.80 -3.26
CA ALA A 302 -10.70 -0.64 -2.97
C ALA A 302 -10.20 -1.45 -4.17
N ILE A 303 -10.67 -1.14 -5.40
CA ILE A 303 -10.20 -1.78 -6.62
C ILE A 303 -8.74 -1.40 -6.90
N GLY A 304 -8.37 -0.15 -6.63
CA GLY A 304 -7.01 0.33 -6.75
C GLY A 304 -6.05 -0.44 -5.83
N VAL A 305 -6.43 -0.63 -4.58
CA VAL A 305 -5.66 -1.44 -3.63
C VAL A 305 -5.51 -2.89 -4.11
N GLN A 306 -6.56 -3.52 -4.63
CA GLN A 306 -6.45 -4.86 -5.21
C GLN A 306 -5.44 -4.94 -6.38
N ARG A 307 -5.32 -3.87 -7.18
CA ARG A 307 -4.28 -3.79 -8.23
C ARG A 307 -2.88 -3.68 -7.62
N MET A 308 -2.69 -2.88 -6.55
CA MET A 308 -1.42 -2.74 -5.85
C MET A 308 -0.97 -4.06 -5.23
N VAL A 309 -1.89 -4.80 -4.59
CA VAL A 309 -1.61 -6.12 -4.02
C VAL A 309 -1.12 -7.12 -5.08
N ARG A 310 -1.72 -7.13 -6.27
CA ARG A 310 -1.25 -7.97 -7.40
C ARG A 310 0.15 -7.61 -7.89
N LYS A 311 0.64 -6.43 -7.53
CA LYS A 311 1.98 -5.93 -7.80
C LYS A 311 2.87 -5.94 -6.56
N ASN A 312 2.61 -6.84 -5.62
CA ASN A 312 3.39 -7.05 -4.41
C ASN A 312 3.37 -5.88 -3.39
N ALA A 313 2.50 -4.90 -3.57
CA ALA A 313 2.30 -3.79 -2.63
C ALA A 313 1.03 -4.01 -1.80
N LEU A 314 1.18 -4.58 -0.61
CA LEU A 314 0.07 -4.84 0.32
C LEU A 314 -0.23 -3.58 1.14
N ILE A 315 -1.32 -2.90 0.83
CA ILE A 315 -1.77 -1.70 1.54
C ILE A 315 -2.51 -2.10 2.80
N ARG A 316 -2.10 -1.57 3.94
CA ARG A 316 -2.73 -1.82 5.26
C ARG A 316 -3.74 -0.75 5.65
N ARG A 317 -3.55 0.49 5.18
CA ARG A 317 -4.44 1.63 5.47
C ARG A 317 -4.86 2.32 4.18
N LEU A 318 -6.16 2.46 3.96
CA LEU A 318 -6.70 3.11 2.75
C LEU A 318 -6.18 4.54 2.51
N PRO A 319 -6.03 5.41 3.54
CA PRO A 319 -5.47 6.74 3.33
C PRO A 319 -4.09 6.76 2.67
N ALA A 320 -3.29 5.72 2.86
CA ALA A 320 -1.97 5.60 2.25
C ALA A 320 -2.01 5.58 0.72
N VAL A 321 -3.08 5.09 0.10
CA VAL A 321 -3.23 5.06 -1.37
C VAL A 321 -3.24 6.47 -1.96
N GLU A 322 -3.96 7.38 -1.31
CA GLU A 322 -4.02 8.80 -1.73
C GLU A 322 -2.66 9.47 -1.53
N THR A 323 -2.03 9.22 -0.38
CA THR A 323 -0.74 9.80 -0.02
C THR A 323 0.38 9.28 -0.91
N LEU A 324 0.37 7.99 -1.28
CA LEU A 324 1.32 7.38 -2.23
C LEU A 324 1.37 8.12 -3.57
N GLY A 325 0.21 8.48 -4.13
CA GLY A 325 0.15 9.25 -5.36
C GLY A 325 0.79 10.64 -5.27
N SER A 326 0.99 11.14 -4.06
CA SER A 326 1.61 12.45 -3.77
C SER A 326 3.05 12.34 -3.31
N ALA A 327 3.62 11.13 -3.18
CA ALA A 327 4.99 10.93 -2.72
C ALA A 327 5.98 11.71 -3.57
N SER A 328 6.80 12.54 -2.91
CA SER A 328 7.81 13.41 -3.53
C SER A 328 9.24 13.05 -3.12
N VAL A 329 9.39 12.32 -2.01
CA VAL A 329 10.67 11.79 -1.53
C VAL A 329 10.48 10.33 -1.14
N ILE A 330 11.40 9.46 -1.57
CA ILE A 330 11.45 8.07 -1.13
C ILE A 330 12.77 7.84 -0.43
N CYS A 331 12.71 7.73 0.89
CA CYS A 331 13.83 7.34 1.76
C CYS A 331 13.89 5.82 1.83
N SER A 332 14.88 5.22 1.22
CA SER A 332 15.01 3.76 1.16
C SER A 332 16.21 3.27 1.95
N ASP A 333 15.99 2.21 2.73
CA ASP A 333 17.11 1.44 3.23
C ASP A 333 17.87 0.80 2.05
N LYS A 334 19.17 0.60 2.21
CA LYS A 334 20.00 -0.02 1.18
C LYS A 334 19.79 -1.53 1.13
N THR A 335 20.02 -2.18 2.29
CA THR A 335 20.12 -3.64 2.39
C THR A 335 18.76 -4.30 2.23
N GLY A 336 18.68 -5.29 1.35
CA GLY A 336 17.43 -6.03 1.10
C GLY A 336 16.39 -5.30 0.26
N THR A 337 16.42 -3.96 0.18
CA THR A 337 15.47 -3.15 -0.59
C THR A 337 16.05 -2.71 -1.94
N LEU A 338 17.16 -1.97 -1.91
CA LEU A 338 17.89 -1.55 -3.12
C LEU A 338 18.88 -2.62 -3.58
N THR A 339 19.35 -3.47 -2.66
CA THR A 339 20.25 -4.59 -2.91
C THR A 339 19.55 -5.92 -2.68
N GLN A 340 20.20 -7.02 -3.09
CA GLN A 340 19.61 -8.37 -3.05
C GLN A 340 19.65 -9.02 -1.65
N ASN A 341 20.29 -8.37 -0.67
CA ASN A 341 20.60 -8.95 0.66
C ASN A 341 21.33 -10.29 0.55
N ARG A 342 22.23 -10.39 -0.42
CA ARG A 342 23.00 -11.60 -0.70
C ARG A 342 24.42 -11.23 -1.07
N MET A 343 25.37 -11.61 -0.21
CA MET A 343 26.78 -11.44 -0.55
C MET A 343 27.09 -12.26 -1.79
N THR A 344 27.69 -11.60 -2.77
CA THR A 344 28.07 -12.21 -4.05
C THR A 344 29.53 -11.92 -4.30
N LEU A 345 30.35 -12.96 -4.53
CA LEU A 345 31.74 -12.83 -4.90
C LEU A 345 31.81 -12.41 -6.37
N VAL A 346 32.41 -11.25 -6.65
CA VAL A 346 32.37 -10.65 -7.99
C VAL A 346 33.76 -10.45 -8.58
N ARG A 347 34.80 -10.31 -7.74
CA ARG A 347 36.17 -10.08 -8.18
C ARG A 347 37.15 -11.01 -7.48
N LEU A 348 38.19 -11.41 -8.19
CA LEU A 348 39.31 -12.22 -7.74
C LEU A 348 40.61 -11.55 -8.14
N TRP A 349 41.63 -11.65 -7.29
CA TRP A 349 42.98 -11.37 -7.60
C TRP A 349 43.86 -12.52 -7.11
N VAL A 350 44.73 -13.04 -7.95
CA VAL A 350 45.68 -14.12 -7.64
C VAL A 350 47.07 -13.53 -7.59
N ASP A 351 47.86 -13.94 -6.61
CA ASP A 351 49.25 -13.52 -6.48
C ASP A 351 50.05 -13.78 -7.78
N GLY A 352 50.79 -12.81 -8.25
CA GLY A 352 51.53 -12.80 -9.51
C GLY A 352 50.73 -12.39 -10.76
N GLN A 353 49.43 -12.09 -10.62
CA GLN A 353 48.63 -11.52 -11.72
C GLN A 353 48.59 -9.99 -11.67
N ARG A 354 48.53 -9.35 -12.85
CA ARG A 354 48.40 -7.87 -12.94
C ARG A 354 47.01 -7.33 -12.79
N GLU A 355 46.02 -8.09 -13.21
CA GLU A 355 44.64 -7.61 -13.32
C GLU A 355 43.69 -8.40 -12.41
N LEU A 356 42.57 -7.76 -12.07
CA LEU A 356 41.47 -8.41 -11.36
C LEU A 356 40.64 -9.28 -12.31
N GLU A 357 40.35 -10.52 -11.94
CA GLU A 357 39.41 -11.35 -12.69
C GLU A 357 37.98 -11.12 -12.17
N THR A 358 37.02 -11.07 -13.09
CA THR A 358 35.60 -11.13 -12.75
C THR A 358 35.20 -12.60 -12.57
N VAL A 359 34.39 -12.88 -11.54
CA VAL A 359 33.87 -14.25 -11.31
C VAL A 359 32.94 -14.64 -12.43
N SER A 360 33.27 -15.75 -13.10
CA SER A 360 32.53 -16.33 -14.22
C SER A 360 32.50 -17.85 -14.11
N ALA A 361 31.86 -18.53 -15.06
CA ALA A 361 31.88 -19.99 -15.14
C ALA A 361 33.21 -20.56 -15.69
N GLN A 362 34.09 -19.69 -16.22
CA GLN A 362 35.37 -20.08 -16.87
C GLN A 362 36.49 -19.16 -16.38
N ASN A 363 36.76 -19.12 -15.09
CA ASN A 363 37.91 -18.40 -14.55
C ASN A 363 39.24 -19.14 -14.85
N SER A 364 40.33 -18.41 -14.75
CA SER A 364 41.68 -18.97 -14.92
C SER A 364 41.94 -20.12 -13.95
N GLN A 365 42.88 -21.02 -14.32
CA GLN A 365 43.23 -22.15 -13.43
C GLN A 365 43.74 -21.67 -12.07
N ALA A 366 44.47 -20.54 -12.05
CA ALA A 366 44.94 -19.92 -10.80
C ALA A 366 43.78 -19.41 -9.93
N ALA A 367 42.80 -18.72 -10.53
CA ALA A 367 41.58 -18.26 -9.83
C ALA A 367 40.73 -19.41 -9.35
N ARG A 368 40.59 -20.49 -10.12
CA ARG A 368 39.89 -21.72 -9.70
C ARG A 368 40.57 -22.36 -8.49
N ARG A 369 41.91 -22.36 -8.43
CA ARG A 369 42.66 -22.86 -7.27
C ARG A 369 42.43 -21.96 -6.04
N LEU A 370 42.38 -20.64 -6.19
CA LEU A 370 42.04 -19.70 -5.13
C LEU A 370 40.62 -19.96 -4.59
N LEU A 371 39.64 -20.15 -5.46
CA LEU A 371 38.27 -20.50 -5.09
C LEU A 371 38.18 -21.83 -4.36
N GLN A 372 38.94 -22.86 -4.82
CA GLN A 372 39.02 -24.19 -4.21
C GLN A 372 39.51 -24.06 -2.74
N TYR A 373 40.61 -23.34 -2.52
CA TYR A 373 41.18 -23.17 -1.18
C TYR A 373 40.21 -22.33 -0.30
N GLY A 374 39.61 -21.26 -0.87
CA GLY A 374 38.59 -20.48 -0.19
C GLY A 374 37.38 -21.31 0.25
N ALA A 375 36.88 -22.18 -0.64
CA ALA A 375 35.75 -23.09 -0.37
C ALA A 375 36.05 -24.13 0.69
N LEU A 376 37.26 -24.74 0.70
CA LEU A 376 37.68 -25.67 1.74
C LEU A 376 37.78 -25.05 3.12
N CYS A 377 37.99 -23.73 3.20
CA CYS A 377 38.02 -22.95 4.42
C CYS A 377 36.67 -22.25 4.69
N CYS A 378 35.54 -22.95 4.51
CA CYS A 378 34.19 -22.48 4.81
C CYS A 378 33.45 -23.50 5.64
N ASP A 379 32.64 -23.04 6.61
CA ASP A 379 31.77 -23.87 7.46
C ASP A 379 30.32 -23.83 6.97
N GLY A 380 29.96 -22.81 6.18
CA GLY A 380 28.67 -22.69 5.56
C GLY A 380 28.41 -23.75 4.47
N SER A 381 27.17 -23.87 4.04
CA SER A 381 26.77 -24.70 2.92
C SER A 381 25.71 -24.05 2.03
N VAL A 382 25.66 -24.47 0.77
CA VAL A 382 24.66 -24.02 -0.19
C VAL A 382 23.96 -25.22 -0.77
N VAL A 383 22.63 -25.27 -0.62
CA VAL A 383 21.79 -26.35 -1.16
C VAL A 383 21.07 -25.81 -2.40
N TYR A 384 21.27 -26.47 -3.53
CA TYR A 384 20.59 -26.15 -4.78
C TYR A 384 19.33 -26.98 -4.90
N LYS A 385 18.15 -26.33 -5.00
CA LYS A 385 16.87 -27.00 -5.17
C LYS A 385 16.58 -27.30 -6.65
N GLU A 386 15.65 -28.23 -6.90
CA GLU A 386 15.24 -28.62 -8.26
C GLU A 386 14.69 -27.44 -9.10
N ASP A 387 14.13 -26.44 -8.46
CA ASP A 387 13.64 -25.21 -9.10
C ASP A 387 14.74 -24.19 -9.44
N GLY A 388 16.00 -24.51 -9.16
CA GLY A 388 17.16 -23.63 -9.38
C GLY A 388 17.35 -22.59 -8.27
N THR A 389 16.60 -22.62 -7.18
CA THR A 389 16.80 -21.73 -6.04
C THR A 389 17.95 -22.22 -5.16
N GLU A 390 18.73 -21.26 -4.63
CA GLU A 390 19.86 -21.50 -3.74
C GLU A 390 19.38 -21.28 -2.29
N GLN A 391 19.62 -22.24 -1.41
CA GLN A 391 19.41 -22.10 0.03
C GLN A 391 20.78 -22.00 0.70
N HIS A 392 21.06 -20.84 1.27
CA HIS A 392 22.29 -20.54 1.98
C HIS A 392 22.17 -20.91 3.47
N ILE A 393 23.14 -21.63 4.00
CA ILE A 393 23.22 -22.04 5.40
C ILE A 393 24.60 -21.59 5.93
N GLY A 394 24.63 -20.74 6.96
CA GLY A 394 25.85 -20.16 7.51
C GLY A 394 26.12 -18.72 7.10
N ASP A 395 27.38 -18.25 7.31
CA ASP A 395 27.75 -16.86 7.01
C ASP A 395 27.64 -16.53 5.52
N PRO A 396 26.94 -15.42 5.15
CA PRO A 396 26.80 -15.00 3.75
C PRO A 396 28.13 -14.75 3.03
N THR A 397 29.17 -14.38 3.75
CA THR A 397 30.52 -14.18 3.22
C THR A 397 31.10 -15.51 2.72
N GLU A 398 30.91 -16.58 3.50
CA GLU A 398 31.38 -17.94 3.15
C GLU A 398 30.57 -18.54 2.00
N THR A 399 29.24 -18.46 2.10
CA THR A 399 28.37 -19.01 1.07
C THR A 399 28.58 -18.32 -0.28
N SER A 400 29.03 -17.05 -0.33
CA SER A 400 29.39 -16.36 -1.57
C SER A 400 30.60 -16.99 -2.28
N ILE A 401 31.57 -17.50 -1.51
CA ILE A 401 32.75 -18.21 -2.02
C ILE A 401 32.32 -19.57 -2.59
N LEU A 402 31.42 -20.29 -1.86
CA LEU A 402 30.90 -21.57 -2.29
C LEU A 402 30.11 -21.47 -3.60
N VAL A 403 29.27 -20.43 -3.76
CA VAL A 403 28.55 -20.18 -5.01
C VAL A 403 29.53 -19.88 -6.17
N ALA A 404 30.58 -19.12 -5.93
CA ALA A 404 31.59 -18.86 -6.95
C ALA A 404 32.40 -20.11 -7.32
N ALA A 405 32.67 -21.00 -6.37
CA ALA A 405 33.29 -22.30 -6.60
C ALA A 405 32.36 -23.21 -7.43
N HIS A 406 31.08 -23.31 -7.05
CA HIS A 406 30.06 -24.06 -7.80
C HIS A 406 29.94 -23.59 -9.26
N LYS A 407 29.92 -22.28 -9.51
CA LYS A 407 29.93 -21.71 -10.87
C LYS A 407 31.11 -22.17 -11.70
N ASN A 408 32.23 -22.50 -11.06
CA ASN A 408 33.43 -23.02 -11.69
C ASN A 408 33.48 -24.56 -11.71
N GLY A 409 32.35 -25.25 -11.44
CA GLY A 409 32.22 -26.70 -11.50
C GLY A 409 32.82 -27.41 -10.30
N MET A 410 32.93 -26.77 -9.14
CA MET A 410 33.45 -27.33 -7.90
C MET A 410 32.33 -27.49 -6.88
N GLU A 411 31.85 -28.71 -6.69
CA GLU A 411 30.83 -29.03 -5.69
C GLU A 411 31.45 -29.17 -4.32
N GLN A 412 30.85 -28.53 -3.29
CA GLN A 412 31.38 -28.53 -1.93
C GLN A 412 31.55 -29.96 -1.36
N GLU A 413 30.54 -30.81 -1.52
CA GLU A 413 30.59 -32.19 -1.03
C GLU A 413 31.72 -33.00 -1.67
N GLU A 414 31.94 -32.79 -2.97
CA GLU A 414 33.01 -33.47 -3.70
C GLU A 414 34.38 -32.95 -3.27
N LEU A 415 34.53 -31.61 -3.11
CA LEU A 415 35.77 -31.03 -2.59
C LEU A 415 36.10 -31.55 -1.19
N ASN A 416 35.14 -31.62 -0.27
CA ASN A 416 35.34 -32.12 1.08
C ASN A 416 35.68 -33.63 1.11
N ARG A 417 35.18 -34.42 0.14
CA ARG A 417 35.49 -35.84 0.02
C ARG A 417 36.90 -36.03 -0.53
N GLN A 418 37.28 -35.23 -1.53
CA GLN A 418 38.59 -35.33 -2.17
C GLN A 418 39.72 -34.77 -1.30
N TYR A 419 39.41 -33.71 -0.52
CA TYR A 419 40.37 -32.99 0.29
C TYR A 419 39.87 -32.88 1.75
N PRO A 420 39.89 -34.03 2.49
CA PRO A 420 39.28 -34.06 3.83
C PRO A 420 39.93 -33.09 4.78
N ARG A 421 39.08 -32.44 5.61
CA ARG A 421 39.48 -31.55 6.70
C ARG A 421 39.96 -32.39 7.87
N LEU A 422 41.17 -32.09 8.35
CA LEU A 422 41.84 -32.77 9.46
C LEU A 422 41.73 -32.04 10.78
N ALA A 423 41.74 -30.68 10.72
CA ALA A 423 41.62 -29.82 11.88
C ALA A 423 41.10 -28.43 11.44
N GLU A 424 40.64 -27.65 12.42
CA GLU A 424 40.15 -26.31 12.15
C GLU A 424 40.34 -25.34 13.32
N LEU A 425 40.41 -24.05 13.04
CA LEU A 425 40.21 -22.93 13.95
C LEU A 425 39.05 -22.11 13.38
N PRO A 426 37.86 -22.17 14.01
CA PRO A 426 36.71 -21.40 13.55
C PRO A 426 37.00 -19.88 13.45
N PHE A 427 36.16 -19.18 12.69
CA PHE A 427 36.27 -17.72 12.60
C PHE A 427 36.11 -17.07 13.98
N ASP A 428 36.97 -16.14 14.25
CA ASP A 428 36.95 -15.35 15.47
C ASP A 428 37.06 -13.86 15.14
N SER A 429 36.16 -13.04 15.69
CA SER A 429 36.06 -11.62 15.39
C SER A 429 37.25 -10.79 15.86
N ASP A 430 37.95 -11.22 16.93
CA ASP A 430 39.12 -10.53 17.47
C ASP A 430 40.37 -10.84 16.64
N ARG A 431 40.52 -12.09 16.20
CA ARG A 431 41.55 -12.54 15.28
C ARG A 431 41.28 -12.12 13.81
N LYS A 432 40.01 -11.96 13.43
CA LYS A 432 39.53 -11.70 12.06
C LYS A 432 40.01 -12.74 11.04
N LEU A 433 40.28 -13.97 11.47
CA LEU A 433 40.78 -15.07 10.68
C LEU A 433 39.99 -16.34 10.96
N MET A 434 39.96 -17.21 9.95
CA MET A 434 39.54 -18.62 10.04
C MET A 434 40.60 -19.50 9.40
N THR A 435 40.80 -20.71 9.95
CA THR A 435 41.80 -21.66 9.44
C THR A 435 41.19 -23.04 9.33
N SER A 436 41.40 -23.68 8.20
CA SER A 436 41.16 -25.11 8.01
C SER A 436 42.45 -25.83 7.64
N VAL A 437 42.63 -27.06 8.14
CA VAL A 437 43.74 -27.94 7.78
C VAL A 437 43.21 -29.10 6.97
N ASN A 438 43.64 -29.21 5.74
CA ASN A 438 43.10 -30.18 4.78
C ASN A 438 44.24 -31.03 4.18
N GLN A 439 43.91 -32.23 3.80
CA GLN A 439 44.83 -33.05 3.02
C GLN A 439 44.65 -32.77 1.52
N ILE A 440 45.63 -32.13 0.91
CA ILE A 440 45.59 -31.71 -0.50
C ILE A 440 46.77 -32.32 -1.27
N ASP A 441 46.49 -33.11 -2.32
CA ASP A 441 47.49 -33.75 -3.16
C ASP A 441 48.60 -34.50 -2.35
N GLY A 442 48.18 -35.15 -1.28
CA GLY A 442 49.08 -35.95 -0.41
C GLY A 442 49.87 -35.09 0.62
N LYS A 443 49.69 -33.77 0.64
CA LYS A 443 50.30 -32.85 1.61
C LYS A 443 49.25 -32.38 2.61
N ILE A 444 49.70 -32.05 3.82
CA ILE A 444 48.86 -31.39 4.82
C ILE A 444 49.03 -29.90 4.67
N VAL A 445 47.92 -29.21 4.42
CA VAL A 445 47.92 -27.78 4.12
C VAL A 445 46.97 -27.06 5.09
N ALA A 446 47.49 -26.07 5.81
CA ALA A 446 46.68 -25.11 6.55
C ALA A 446 46.28 -23.98 5.59
N ILE A 447 44.97 -23.77 5.43
CA ILE A 447 44.40 -22.71 4.63
C ILE A 447 43.87 -21.66 5.62
N VAL A 448 44.27 -20.43 5.43
CA VAL A 448 43.82 -19.28 6.27
C VAL A 448 43.08 -18.27 5.43
N LYS A 449 41.93 -17.84 5.91
CA LYS A 449 41.04 -16.88 5.27
C LYS A 449 40.73 -15.75 6.24
N GLY A 450 40.81 -14.50 5.81
CA GLY A 450 40.41 -13.38 6.64
C GLY A 450 40.76 -11.99 6.11
N ALA A 451 40.72 -11.00 6.99
CA ALA A 451 40.96 -9.60 6.63
C ALA A 451 42.38 -9.40 6.11
N PHE A 452 42.52 -8.65 5.01
CA PHE A 452 43.85 -8.47 4.36
C PHE A 452 44.87 -7.79 5.27
N ASP A 453 44.47 -6.82 6.06
CA ASP A 453 45.34 -6.08 7.01
C ASP A 453 46.00 -7.04 8.04
N VAL A 454 45.23 -7.98 8.56
CA VAL A 454 45.71 -8.98 9.51
C VAL A 454 46.54 -10.06 8.81
N MET A 455 46.09 -10.51 7.64
CA MET A 455 46.76 -11.53 6.86
C MET A 455 48.11 -11.09 6.34
N ALA A 456 48.25 -9.86 5.86
CA ALA A 456 49.51 -9.31 5.34
C ALA A 456 50.63 -9.34 6.34
N ALA A 457 50.35 -9.06 7.63
CA ALA A 457 51.33 -9.11 8.71
C ALA A 457 51.85 -10.54 9.04
N ARG A 458 51.13 -11.58 8.59
CA ARG A 458 51.39 -13.01 8.84
C ARG A 458 51.95 -13.75 7.64
N CYS A 459 51.97 -13.12 6.49
CA CYS A 459 52.52 -13.69 5.25
C CYS A 459 54.03 -13.42 5.17
N VAL A 460 54.76 -14.46 4.75
CA VAL A 460 56.25 -14.40 4.52
C VAL A 460 56.60 -14.52 3.03
N SER A 461 55.59 -14.85 2.19
CA SER A 461 55.74 -14.99 0.75
C SER A 461 54.48 -14.47 0.04
N GLY A 462 54.68 -13.96 -1.20
CA GLY A 462 53.70 -13.31 -2.03
C GLY A 462 53.97 -11.83 -2.23
N ASP A 463 53.41 -11.23 -3.28
CA ASP A 463 53.54 -9.81 -3.58
C ASP A 463 52.54 -8.97 -2.75
N LEU A 464 52.95 -8.65 -1.52
CA LEU A 464 52.09 -7.90 -0.59
C LEU A 464 51.84 -6.44 -0.99
N GLU A 465 52.74 -5.84 -1.82
CA GLU A 465 52.52 -4.48 -2.32
C GLU A 465 51.43 -4.48 -3.40
N ALA A 466 51.53 -5.37 -4.35
CA ALA A 466 50.49 -5.54 -5.37
C ALA A 466 49.14 -5.94 -4.74
N ALA A 467 49.18 -6.82 -3.74
CA ALA A 467 47.95 -7.21 -3.00
C ALA A 467 47.30 -6.02 -2.31
N LYS A 468 48.07 -5.14 -1.72
CA LYS A 468 47.60 -3.92 -1.07
C LYS A 468 46.94 -2.97 -2.09
N GLU A 469 47.61 -2.75 -3.22
CA GLU A 469 47.06 -1.93 -4.32
C GLU A 469 45.71 -2.49 -4.81
N LYS A 470 45.61 -3.81 -4.98
CA LYS A 470 44.41 -4.49 -5.43
C LYS A 470 43.31 -4.52 -4.36
N ASN A 471 43.67 -4.68 -3.10
CA ASN A 471 42.76 -4.51 -1.99
C ASN A 471 42.14 -3.11 -1.95
N ASP A 472 42.98 -2.06 -2.12
CA ASP A 472 42.52 -0.67 -2.15
C ASP A 472 41.68 -0.37 -3.39
N GLU A 473 41.99 -0.98 -4.53
CA GLU A 473 41.18 -0.89 -5.75
C GLU A 473 39.80 -1.50 -5.54
N MET A 474 39.74 -2.73 -5.02
CA MET A 474 38.47 -3.42 -4.70
C MET A 474 37.67 -2.65 -3.63
N SER A 475 38.33 -2.15 -2.59
CA SER A 475 37.71 -1.39 -1.50
C SER A 475 37.12 -0.06 -1.99
N ARG A 476 37.79 0.64 -2.92
CA ARG A 476 37.23 1.83 -3.59
C ARG A 476 35.99 1.49 -4.46
N GLY A 477 35.94 0.26 -4.99
CA GLY A 477 34.75 -0.30 -5.65
C GLY A 477 33.67 -0.80 -4.68
N ALA A 478 33.78 -0.49 -3.37
CA ALA A 478 32.86 -0.92 -2.32
C ALA A 478 32.79 -2.45 -2.10
N LEU A 479 33.79 -3.18 -2.52
CA LEU A 479 33.87 -4.62 -2.26
C LEU A 479 34.37 -4.89 -0.83
N ARG A 480 33.78 -5.87 -0.18
CA ARG A 480 34.35 -6.51 1.00
C ARG A 480 35.42 -7.47 0.54
N VAL A 481 36.66 -7.23 0.98
CA VAL A 481 37.81 -8.02 0.53
C VAL A 481 38.27 -8.95 1.62
N LEU A 482 38.48 -10.21 1.28
CA LEU A 482 39.16 -11.21 2.11
C LEU A 482 40.43 -11.69 1.39
N ALA A 483 41.49 -11.93 2.16
CA ALA A 483 42.67 -12.61 1.69
C ALA A 483 42.59 -14.11 1.98
N VAL A 484 43.17 -14.90 1.10
CA VAL A 484 43.38 -16.34 1.27
C VAL A 484 44.87 -16.62 1.19
N GLY A 485 45.38 -17.27 2.19
CA GLY A 485 46.76 -17.73 2.28
C GLY A 485 46.84 -19.20 2.71
N TYR A 486 47.99 -19.78 2.54
CA TYR A 486 48.20 -21.18 2.92
C TYR A 486 49.61 -21.43 3.44
N LYS A 487 49.73 -22.54 4.16
CA LYS A 487 51.03 -23.09 4.66
C LYS A 487 51.02 -24.61 4.57
N VAL A 488 52.12 -25.19 4.10
CA VAL A 488 52.31 -26.65 4.11
C VAL A 488 52.85 -27.07 5.46
N LEU A 489 52.26 -28.08 6.04
CA LEU A 489 52.62 -28.67 7.35
C LEU A 489 53.23 -30.06 7.17
N ASP A 490 54.15 -30.45 8.07
CA ASP A 490 54.74 -31.77 8.05
C ASP A 490 53.78 -32.84 8.61
N LYS A 491 52.91 -32.45 9.55
CA LYS A 491 51.91 -33.34 10.16
C LYS A 491 50.65 -32.54 10.55
N ALA A 492 49.51 -33.27 10.67
CA ALA A 492 48.29 -32.68 11.18
C ALA A 492 48.42 -32.31 12.65
N PRO A 493 47.97 -31.12 13.09
CA PRO A 493 48.05 -30.71 14.50
C PRO A 493 47.04 -31.52 15.32
N GLU A 494 47.47 -32.02 16.49
CA GLU A 494 46.56 -32.67 17.47
C GLU A 494 45.73 -31.62 18.26
N ASN A 495 46.32 -30.46 18.54
CA ASN A 495 45.67 -29.30 19.14
C ASN A 495 45.98 -28.06 18.28
N PRO A 496 45.04 -27.67 17.39
CA PRO A 496 45.27 -26.52 16.51
C PRO A 496 45.42 -25.22 17.31
N ALA A 497 46.55 -24.51 17.07
CA ALA A 497 46.82 -23.21 17.71
C ALA A 497 47.12 -22.14 16.67
N SER A 498 46.55 -20.94 16.87
CA SER A 498 46.70 -19.79 15.96
C SER A 498 48.14 -19.40 15.71
N GLN A 499 48.98 -19.44 16.77
CA GLN A 499 50.43 -19.09 16.68
C GLN A 499 51.18 -20.01 15.71
N GLU A 500 50.80 -21.28 15.58
CA GLU A 500 51.45 -22.26 14.70
C GLU A 500 50.87 -22.22 13.30
N LEU A 501 49.55 -22.12 13.16
CA LEU A 501 48.87 -22.28 11.88
C LEU A 501 48.73 -20.99 11.11
N GLU A 502 48.59 -19.86 11.78
CA GLU A 502 48.26 -18.57 11.14
C GLU A 502 49.48 -17.63 10.94
N ASN A 503 50.70 -18.16 11.06
CA ASN A 503 51.94 -17.41 10.80
C ASN A 503 52.83 -18.15 9.80
N GLY A 504 53.66 -17.40 9.06
CA GLY A 504 54.54 -17.92 8.04
C GLY A 504 53.75 -18.39 6.80
N LEU A 505 52.69 -17.65 6.42
CA LEU A 505 51.82 -17.95 5.34
C LEU A 505 52.36 -17.54 3.98
N THR A 506 51.94 -18.21 2.92
CA THR A 506 52.10 -17.79 1.55
C THR A 506 50.79 -17.17 1.11
N LEU A 507 50.78 -15.94 0.67
CA LEU A 507 49.60 -15.28 0.12
C LEU A 507 49.22 -15.96 -1.20
N MET A 508 47.96 -16.33 -1.35
CA MET A 508 47.42 -16.92 -2.57
C MET A 508 46.68 -15.91 -3.44
N GLY A 509 45.92 -15.03 -2.79
CA GLY A 509 45.14 -14.01 -3.49
C GLY A 509 44.09 -13.36 -2.63
N LEU A 510 43.28 -12.52 -3.28
CA LEU A 510 42.19 -11.76 -2.69
C LEU A 510 40.86 -12.13 -3.36
N VAL A 511 39.79 -12.16 -2.57
CA VAL A 511 38.42 -12.36 -3.03
C VAL A 511 37.59 -11.15 -2.62
N GLY A 512 36.95 -10.52 -3.60
CA GLY A 512 36.13 -9.31 -3.40
C GLY A 512 34.65 -9.60 -3.63
N MET A 513 33.83 -9.29 -2.66
CA MET A 513 32.41 -9.58 -2.65
C MET A 513 31.60 -8.33 -2.28
N ILE A 514 30.37 -8.30 -2.75
CA ILE A 514 29.42 -7.21 -2.53
C ILE A 514 28.00 -7.78 -2.41
N ASP A 515 27.11 -7.07 -1.72
CA ASP A 515 25.68 -7.24 -1.88
C ASP A 515 25.22 -6.42 -3.08
N PRO A 516 24.96 -7.02 -4.25
CA PRO A 516 24.76 -6.30 -5.50
C PRO A 516 23.42 -5.57 -5.51
N PRO A 517 23.33 -4.44 -6.23
CA PRO A 517 22.05 -3.80 -6.50
C PRO A 517 21.08 -4.76 -7.17
N ARG A 518 19.78 -4.61 -6.87
CA ARG A 518 18.73 -5.31 -7.63
C ARG A 518 18.72 -4.82 -9.08
N PRO A 519 18.55 -5.69 -10.07
CA PRO A 519 18.54 -5.29 -11.49
C PRO A 519 17.49 -4.23 -11.80
N GLU A 520 16.32 -4.32 -11.14
CA GLU A 520 15.17 -3.41 -11.33
C GLU A 520 15.36 -2.05 -10.64
N ALA A 521 16.20 -1.97 -9.61
CA ALA A 521 16.35 -0.77 -8.79
C ALA A 521 16.86 0.43 -9.59
N LYS A 522 17.80 0.22 -10.50
CA LYS A 522 18.34 1.29 -11.36
C LYS A 522 17.27 1.92 -12.26
N ALA A 523 16.45 1.11 -12.91
CA ALA A 523 15.35 1.57 -13.75
C ALA A 523 14.26 2.28 -12.90
N ALA A 524 13.98 1.76 -11.71
CA ALA A 524 13.04 2.36 -10.78
C ALA A 524 13.52 3.74 -10.28
N VAL A 525 14.80 3.89 -9.94
CA VAL A 525 15.40 5.17 -9.56
C VAL A 525 15.34 6.20 -10.71
N ALA A 526 15.60 5.77 -11.94
CA ALA A 526 15.45 6.63 -13.12
C ALA A 526 14.00 7.10 -13.30
N THR A 527 13.03 6.20 -13.10
CA THR A 527 11.58 6.52 -13.14
C THR A 527 11.21 7.51 -12.03
N CYS A 528 11.75 7.36 -10.80
CA CYS A 528 11.54 8.33 -9.71
C CYS A 528 11.99 9.73 -10.13
N ARG A 529 13.20 9.86 -10.66
CA ARG A 529 13.74 11.16 -11.12
C ARG A 529 12.88 11.78 -12.22
N GLN A 530 12.49 10.99 -13.21
CA GLN A 530 11.59 11.43 -14.29
C GLN A 530 10.25 11.92 -13.70
N ALA A 531 9.74 11.25 -12.70
CA ALA A 531 8.49 11.59 -12.00
C ALA A 531 8.63 12.75 -11.00
N GLY A 532 9.81 13.39 -10.89
CA GLY A 532 10.09 14.46 -9.95
C GLY A 532 10.15 13.99 -8.49
N ILE A 533 10.42 12.71 -8.25
CA ILE A 533 10.55 12.11 -6.92
C ILE A 533 12.04 12.01 -6.57
N LYS A 534 12.44 12.53 -5.42
CA LYS A 534 13.82 12.44 -4.92
C LYS A 534 14.04 11.10 -4.22
N PRO A 535 14.85 10.19 -4.80
CA PRO A 535 15.28 8.99 -4.07
C PRO A 535 16.42 9.37 -3.12
N VAL A 536 16.34 8.86 -1.88
CA VAL A 536 17.33 9.05 -0.81
C VAL A 536 17.69 7.69 -0.24
N MET A 537 18.99 7.39 -0.14
CA MET A 537 19.49 6.17 0.48
C MET A 537 19.85 6.42 1.94
N ILE A 538 19.35 5.56 2.82
CA ILE A 538 19.65 5.58 4.25
C ILE A 538 20.18 4.19 4.63
N THR A 539 21.36 4.11 5.28
CA THR A 539 21.97 2.80 5.57
C THR A 539 22.84 2.81 6.81
N GLY A 540 22.97 1.65 7.46
CA GLY A 540 23.98 1.39 8.49
C GLY A 540 25.40 1.19 7.96
N ASP A 541 25.57 1.04 6.63
CA ASP A 541 26.86 0.77 6.01
C ASP A 541 27.82 1.97 6.03
N HIS A 542 29.09 1.69 5.69
CA HIS A 542 30.09 2.72 5.53
C HIS A 542 29.79 3.65 4.35
N VAL A 543 30.10 4.94 4.50
CA VAL A 543 29.79 5.98 3.50
C VAL A 543 30.38 5.69 2.11
N VAL A 544 31.56 5.06 2.03
CA VAL A 544 32.21 4.70 0.77
C VAL A 544 31.39 3.66 0.02
N THR A 545 30.97 2.60 0.69
CA THR A 545 30.12 1.54 0.11
C THR A 545 28.77 2.08 -0.32
N ALA A 546 28.13 2.86 0.56
CA ALA A 546 26.84 3.49 0.28
C ALA A 546 26.91 4.43 -0.93
N SER A 547 27.97 5.25 -1.02
CA SER A 547 28.18 6.19 -2.13
C SER A 547 28.43 5.49 -3.46
N ALA A 548 29.19 4.38 -3.47
CA ALA A 548 29.46 3.62 -4.70
C ALA A 548 28.17 3.00 -5.26
N ILE A 549 27.37 2.34 -4.41
CA ILE A 549 26.08 1.76 -4.80
C ILE A 549 25.08 2.85 -5.22
N ALA A 550 25.03 3.97 -4.49
CA ALA A 550 24.14 5.08 -4.81
C ALA A 550 24.50 5.75 -6.16
N LYS A 551 25.78 5.83 -6.51
CA LYS A 551 26.24 6.29 -7.85
C LYS A 551 25.84 5.32 -8.94
N GLU A 552 26.05 4.03 -8.73
CA GLU A 552 25.68 2.97 -9.71
C GLU A 552 24.17 2.99 -10.00
N LEU A 553 23.35 3.15 -8.96
CA LEU A 553 21.89 3.24 -9.07
C LEU A 553 21.41 4.60 -9.62
N GLY A 554 22.27 5.64 -9.62
CA GLY A 554 21.90 6.99 -10.01
C GLY A 554 21.16 7.78 -8.91
N ILE A 555 21.25 7.35 -7.65
CA ILE A 555 20.69 8.08 -6.47
C ILE A 555 21.59 9.27 -6.13
N LEU A 556 22.92 9.11 -6.20
CA LEU A 556 23.90 10.15 -5.91
C LEU A 556 24.38 10.80 -7.25
N GLY A 557 23.95 12.03 -7.49
CA GLY A 557 24.37 12.85 -8.63
C GLY A 557 25.67 13.61 -8.33
N GLU A 558 26.15 14.40 -9.31
CA GLU A 558 27.39 15.20 -9.18
C GLU A 558 27.27 16.28 -8.10
N ASP A 559 26.11 16.92 -7.99
CA ASP A 559 25.84 18.00 -7.04
C ASP A 559 25.29 17.49 -5.68
N ASP A 560 25.03 16.19 -5.56
CA ASP A 560 24.47 15.58 -4.37
C ASP A 560 25.57 15.24 -3.35
N LYS A 561 25.20 15.26 -2.07
CA LYS A 561 26.09 14.94 -0.94
C LYS A 561 25.79 13.58 -0.34
N ALA A 562 26.84 12.93 0.14
CA ALA A 562 26.74 11.77 1.03
C ALA A 562 27.32 12.18 2.40
N ILE A 563 26.58 11.95 3.49
CA ILE A 563 27.01 12.27 4.85
C ILE A 563 26.91 11.07 5.78
N THR A 564 27.67 11.12 6.88
CA THR A 564 27.59 10.11 7.95
C THR A 564 26.63 10.54 9.05
N GLY A 565 26.17 9.57 9.88
CA GLY A 565 25.38 9.85 11.07
C GLY A 565 26.06 10.84 12.01
N ALA A 566 27.36 10.71 12.22
CA ALA A 566 28.14 11.67 13.06
C ALA A 566 28.12 13.11 12.50
N GLN A 567 28.19 13.28 11.18
CA GLN A 567 28.02 14.58 10.54
C GLN A 567 26.61 15.13 10.70
N LEU A 568 25.60 14.25 10.58
CA LEU A 568 24.20 14.60 10.81
C LEU A 568 23.94 15.00 12.26
N ASP A 569 24.53 14.30 13.24
CA ASP A 569 24.41 14.63 14.67
C ASP A 569 25.02 15.98 15.01
N ALA A 570 26.10 16.38 14.31
CA ALA A 570 26.72 17.69 14.46
C ALA A 570 25.92 18.85 13.87
N MET A 571 24.93 18.56 12.99
CA MET A 571 24.05 19.57 12.39
C MET A 571 22.88 19.92 13.30
N THR A 572 22.54 21.20 13.38
CA THR A 572 21.26 21.64 13.94
C THR A 572 20.12 21.34 12.97
N ASP A 573 18.89 21.30 13.46
CA ASP A 573 17.71 21.06 12.60
C ASP A 573 17.54 22.15 11.53
N GLN A 574 17.92 23.40 11.83
CA GLN A 574 17.90 24.50 10.85
C GLN A 574 18.95 24.32 9.73
N GLU A 575 20.12 23.81 10.06
CA GLU A 575 21.18 23.49 9.07
C GLU A 575 20.75 22.30 8.23
N LEU A 576 20.19 21.27 8.84
CA LEU A 576 19.65 20.12 8.11
C LEU A 576 18.54 20.56 7.14
N ASP A 577 17.62 21.41 7.56
CA ASP A 577 16.55 21.91 6.70
C ASP A 577 17.09 22.69 5.49
N ARG A 578 18.24 23.36 5.58
CA ARG A 578 18.88 24.04 4.45
C ARG A 578 19.55 23.10 3.45
N GLU A 579 20.15 22.02 3.98
CA GLU A 579 20.99 21.09 3.21
C GLU A 579 20.26 19.84 2.73
N VAL A 580 19.11 19.48 3.32
CA VAL A 580 18.42 18.20 3.11
C VAL A 580 18.15 17.90 1.62
N GLU A 581 17.89 18.92 0.81
CA GLU A 581 17.60 18.76 -0.62
C GLU A 581 18.84 18.33 -1.43
N ARG A 582 20.03 18.63 -0.90
CA ARG A 582 21.32 18.28 -1.52
C ARG A 582 21.90 16.96 -1.02
N ILE A 583 21.32 16.39 0.04
CA ILE A 583 21.82 15.15 0.62
C ILE A 583 21.00 13.99 0.07
N SER A 584 21.63 13.06 -0.62
CA SER A 584 21.01 11.89 -1.22
C SER A 584 21.40 10.59 -0.54
N VAL A 585 22.47 10.59 0.29
CA VAL A 585 22.98 9.40 0.98
C VAL A 585 23.29 9.73 2.43
N TYR A 586 22.71 8.93 3.33
CA TYR A 586 22.98 8.96 4.78
C TYR A 586 23.52 7.60 5.22
N ALA A 587 24.77 7.58 5.70
CA ALA A 587 25.49 6.38 6.06
C ALA A 587 25.74 6.29 7.56
N ARG A 588 25.71 5.08 8.17
CA ARG A 588 25.87 4.84 9.61
C ARG A 588 24.96 5.70 10.48
N VAL A 589 23.68 5.71 10.16
CA VAL A 589 22.67 6.50 10.87
C VAL A 589 21.99 5.70 11.98
N SER A 590 21.67 6.39 13.09
CA SER A 590 20.85 5.85 14.18
C SER A 590 19.34 5.88 13.85
N PRO A 591 18.51 5.16 14.61
CA PRO A 591 17.05 5.26 14.46
C PRO A 591 16.51 6.69 14.61
N GLU A 592 17.04 7.47 15.56
CA GLU A 592 16.65 8.87 15.77
C GLU A 592 16.98 9.72 14.55
N ASN A 593 18.10 9.44 13.90
CA ASN A 593 18.52 10.13 12.68
C ASN A 593 17.55 9.88 11.54
N LYS A 594 17.00 8.66 11.40
CA LYS A 594 15.98 8.34 10.40
C LYS A 594 14.74 9.22 10.58
N ILE A 595 14.28 9.42 11.82
CA ILE A 595 13.15 10.31 12.15
C ILE A 595 13.49 11.77 11.82
N ARG A 596 14.68 12.24 12.15
CA ARG A 596 15.13 13.62 11.86
C ARG A 596 15.13 13.92 10.36
N ILE A 597 15.62 12.98 9.55
CA ILE A 597 15.62 13.08 8.07
C ILE A 597 14.19 13.19 7.54
N VAL A 598 13.29 12.28 7.96
CA VAL A 598 11.89 12.32 7.57
C VAL A 598 11.24 13.66 7.91
N LYS A 599 11.40 14.12 9.16
CA LYS A 599 10.85 15.41 9.63
C LYS A 599 11.42 16.62 8.88
N ALA A 600 12.71 16.60 8.53
CA ALA A 600 13.32 17.68 7.75
C ALA A 600 12.67 17.81 6.36
N TRP A 601 12.47 16.71 5.67
CA TRP A 601 11.73 16.70 4.39
C TRP A 601 10.27 17.16 4.54
N GLN A 602 9.59 16.71 5.60
CA GLN A 602 8.21 17.11 5.88
C GLN A 602 8.09 18.61 6.18
N ARG A 603 9.06 19.22 6.90
CA ARG A 603 9.11 20.68 7.11
C ARG A 603 9.30 21.47 5.80
N LYS A 604 9.88 20.86 4.76
CA LYS A 604 9.95 21.41 3.40
C LYS A 604 8.64 21.24 2.61
N GLY A 605 7.58 20.72 3.23
CA GLY A 605 6.30 20.46 2.57
C GLY A 605 6.30 19.23 1.66
N GLN A 606 7.33 18.38 1.75
CA GLN A 606 7.43 17.16 0.94
C GLN A 606 6.63 16.02 1.57
N VAL A 607 6.11 15.14 0.73
CA VAL A 607 5.45 13.89 1.13
C VAL A 607 6.48 12.78 1.10
N VAL A 608 6.79 12.23 2.28
CA VAL A 608 7.90 11.30 2.48
C VAL A 608 7.41 9.87 2.59
N SER A 609 7.92 8.99 1.72
CA SER A 609 7.86 7.54 1.89
C SER A 609 9.15 7.05 2.54
N MET A 610 9.05 6.18 3.56
CA MET A 610 10.20 5.61 4.28
C MET A 610 10.12 4.09 4.27
N THR A 611 11.22 3.42 3.93
CA THR A 611 11.31 1.95 4.03
C THR A 611 12.08 1.51 5.27
N GLY A 612 11.76 0.32 5.76
CA GLY A 612 12.48 -0.32 6.86
C GLY A 612 12.06 -1.77 7.06
N ASP A 613 12.92 -2.55 7.70
CA ASP A 613 12.70 -3.97 7.96
C ASP A 613 12.77 -4.34 9.46
N GLY A 614 13.42 -3.52 10.27
CA GLY A 614 13.71 -3.80 11.67
C GLY A 614 12.82 -3.06 12.68
N VAL A 615 12.91 -3.50 13.92
CA VAL A 615 12.30 -2.83 15.08
C VAL A 615 12.78 -1.37 15.18
N ASN A 616 14.04 -1.14 14.85
CA ASN A 616 14.68 0.18 14.87
C ASN A 616 14.11 1.16 13.85
N ASP A 617 13.44 0.65 12.82
CA ASP A 617 12.82 1.45 11.75
C ASP A 617 11.38 1.83 12.06
N ALA A 618 10.70 1.10 12.91
CA ALA A 618 9.30 1.28 13.21
C ALA A 618 8.93 2.73 13.59
N PRO A 619 9.70 3.46 14.41
CA PRO A 619 9.39 4.85 14.71
C PRO A 619 9.51 5.77 13.49
N ALA A 620 10.47 5.53 12.59
CA ALA A 620 10.64 6.31 11.36
C ALA A 620 9.54 5.97 10.33
N LEU A 621 9.15 4.69 10.22
CA LEU A 621 8.02 4.25 9.40
C LEU A 621 6.72 4.93 9.82
N LYS A 622 6.48 5.01 11.14
CA LYS A 622 5.29 5.66 11.70
C LYS A 622 5.32 7.20 11.55
N ALA A 623 6.51 7.81 11.57
CA ALA A 623 6.69 9.26 11.42
C ALA A 623 6.57 9.72 9.96
N ALA A 624 6.83 8.85 8.99
CA ALA A 624 6.70 9.15 7.56
C ALA A 624 5.24 9.37 7.17
N ASP A 625 5.03 10.04 6.04
CA ASP A 625 3.68 10.15 5.45
C ASP A 625 3.22 8.79 4.91
N ILE A 626 4.17 7.93 4.54
CA ILE A 626 3.95 6.56 4.08
C ILE A 626 5.08 5.67 4.59
N GLY A 627 4.81 4.84 5.57
CA GLY A 627 5.72 3.78 6.00
C GLY A 627 5.61 2.55 5.10
N CYS A 628 6.74 2.03 4.61
CA CYS A 628 6.83 0.85 3.76
C CYS A 628 7.67 -0.22 4.45
N ALA A 629 7.07 -1.30 4.93
CA ALA A 629 7.81 -2.40 5.56
C ALA A 629 8.16 -3.49 4.54
N MET A 630 9.26 -4.18 4.76
CA MET A 630 9.64 -5.38 4.02
C MET A 630 8.71 -6.54 4.41
N GLY A 631 8.32 -7.37 3.44
CA GLY A 631 7.40 -8.49 3.65
C GLY A 631 8.11 -9.80 4.00
N ILE A 632 9.28 -10.04 3.39
CA ILE A 632 10.10 -11.25 3.58
C ILE A 632 11.02 -11.06 4.77
N THR A 633 11.87 -10.03 4.75
CA THR A 633 12.88 -9.77 5.78
C THR A 633 12.36 -8.95 6.95
N GLY A 634 11.23 -8.25 6.76
CA GLY A 634 10.70 -7.33 7.76
C GLY A 634 10.11 -8.02 8.98
N THR A 635 10.42 -7.46 10.17
CA THR A 635 9.81 -7.89 11.44
C THR A 635 8.34 -7.50 11.50
N ASP A 636 7.58 -8.20 12.32
CA ASP A 636 6.15 -7.89 12.52
C ASP A 636 5.95 -6.49 13.09
N VAL A 637 6.89 -6.00 13.90
CA VAL A 637 6.89 -4.63 14.43
C VAL A 637 6.99 -3.61 13.31
N ALA A 638 7.93 -3.79 12.36
CA ALA A 638 8.06 -2.93 11.20
C ALA A 638 6.78 -2.97 10.33
N LYS A 639 6.26 -4.18 10.06
CA LYS A 639 4.99 -4.39 9.33
C LYS A 639 3.81 -3.72 10.04
N GLY A 640 3.74 -3.80 11.38
CA GLY A 640 2.70 -3.17 12.20
C GLY A 640 2.72 -1.64 12.17
N ALA A 641 3.91 -1.04 12.14
CA ALA A 641 4.11 0.40 12.07
C ALA A 641 3.85 0.99 10.68
N ALA A 642 3.97 0.18 9.62
CA ALA A 642 3.89 0.61 8.24
C ALA A 642 2.47 0.75 7.70
N ASP A 643 2.29 1.58 6.70
CA ASP A 643 1.05 1.75 5.92
C ASP A 643 0.96 0.78 4.75
N MET A 644 2.11 0.31 4.27
CA MET A 644 2.26 -0.63 3.16
C MET A 644 3.34 -1.67 3.46
N THR A 645 3.12 -2.90 3.01
CA THR A 645 4.12 -3.98 3.08
C THR A 645 4.47 -4.44 1.67
N LEU A 646 5.79 -4.54 1.38
CA LEU A 646 6.31 -5.00 0.10
C LEU A 646 6.55 -6.50 0.17
N THR A 647 5.69 -7.31 -0.46
CA THR A 647 5.77 -8.78 -0.34
C THR A 647 6.98 -9.40 -1.05
N ASP A 648 7.71 -8.61 -1.84
CA ASP A 648 8.92 -8.97 -2.60
C ASP A 648 10.18 -8.23 -2.15
N ASP A 649 10.09 -7.41 -1.10
CA ASP A 649 11.16 -6.56 -0.58
C ASP A 649 11.86 -5.70 -1.65
N ASN A 650 11.14 -5.27 -2.69
CA ASN A 650 11.75 -4.62 -3.86
C ASN A 650 11.42 -3.13 -3.93
N PHE A 651 12.44 -2.28 -4.08
CA PHE A 651 12.28 -0.84 -4.29
C PHE A 651 11.40 -0.50 -5.50
N ALA A 652 11.51 -1.28 -6.58
CA ALA A 652 10.71 -1.06 -7.79
C ALA A 652 9.21 -1.16 -7.52
N THR A 653 8.80 -2.00 -6.58
CA THR A 653 7.41 -2.14 -6.15
C THR A 653 6.86 -0.87 -5.51
N ILE A 654 7.70 -0.09 -4.80
CA ILE A 654 7.29 1.24 -4.27
C ILE A 654 6.95 2.18 -5.41
N VAL A 655 7.80 2.22 -6.44
CA VAL A 655 7.62 3.09 -7.61
C VAL A 655 6.36 2.70 -8.39
N ASP A 656 6.10 1.41 -8.52
CA ASP A 656 4.86 0.90 -9.13
C ASP A 656 3.63 1.23 -8.27
N ALA A 657 3.73 1.16 -6.96
CA ALA A 657 2.67 1.57 -6.04
C ALA A 657 2.38 3.09 -6.15
N VAL A 658 3.40 3.92 -6.27
CA VAL A 658 3.24 5.37 -6.54
C VAL A 658 2.53 5.59 -7.87
N ARG A 659 2.93 4.87 -8.93
CA ARG A 659 2.27 4.92 -10.24
C ARG A 659 0.78 4.58 -10.15
N GLU A 660 0.44 3.48 -9.47
CA GLU A 660 -0.96 3.10 -9.24
C GLU A 660 -1.70 4.13 -8.40
N GLY A 661 -1.10 4.66 -7.33
CA GLY A 661 -1.67 5.71 -6.49
C GLY A 661 -2.01 6.98 -7.27
N ARG A 662 -1.11 7.43 -8.15
CA ARG A 662 -1.36 8.55 -9.08
C ARG A 662 -2.52 8.26 -10.02
N GLY A 663 -2.57 7.04 -10.58
CA GLY A 663 -3.66 6.59 -11.46
C GLY A 663 -5.00 6.53 -10.76
N ILE A 664 -5.05 6.01 -9.53
CA ILE A 664 -6.26 5.95 -8.71
C ILE A 664 -6.78 7.37 -8.43
N TYR A 665 -5.89 8.28 -8.01
CA TYR A 665 -6.27 9.67 -7.76
C TYR A 665 -6.77 10.37 -9.02
N ALA A 666 -6.12 10.16 -10.16
CA ALA A 666 -6.58 10.68 -11.46
C ALA A 666 -7.98 10.15 -11.81
N ASN A 667 -8.23 8.85 -11.60
CA ASN A 667 -9.54 8.25 -11.86
C ASN A 667 -10.63 8.78 -10.92
N ILE A 668 -10.29 9.02 -9.65
CA ILE A 668 -11.22 9.68 -8.71
C ILE A 668 -11.56 11.09 -9.19
N LYS A 669 -10.57 11.88 -9.63
CA LYS A 669 -10.83 13.21 -10.23
C LYS A 669 -11.77 13.13 -11.44
N LYS A 670 -11.61 12.13 -12.30
CA LYS A 670 -12.50 11.89 -13.46
C LYS A 670 -13.93 11.61 -13.01
N VAL A 671 -14.11 10.73 -12.03
CA VAL A 671 -15.43 10.40 -11.45
C VAL A 671 -16.09 11.61 -10.81
N VAL A 672 -15.33 12.35 -9.97
CA VAL A 672 -15.82 13.57 -9.31
C VAL A 672 -16.20 14.62 -10.35
N GLY A 673 -15.35 14.87 -11.34
CA GLY A 673 -15.62 15.82 -12.42
C GLY A 673 -16.84 15.44 -13.27
N PHE A 674 -17.01 14.15 -13.55
CA PHE A 674 -18.17 13.63 -14.26
C PHE A 674 -19.47 13.88 -13.49
N LEU A 675 -19.58 13.34 -12.27
CA LEU A 675 -20.81 13.42 -11.46
C LEU A 675 -21.18 14.86 -11.08
N LEU A 676 -20.19 15.70 -10.73
CA LEU A 676 -20.49 17.10 -10.43
C LEU A 676 -20.89 17.88 -11.65
N GLY A 677 -20.25 17.63 -12.80
CA GLY A 677 -20.61 18.29 -14.06
C GLY A 677 -22.03 17.96 -14.51
N THR A 678 -22.46 16.71 -14.37
CA THR A 678 -23.82 16.26 -14.67
C THR A 678 -24.84 16.91 -13.74
N ASN A 679 -24.60 16.87 -12.43
CA ASN A 679 -25.52 17.44 -11.44
C ASN A 679 -25.64 18.97 -11.60
N ILE A 680 -24.57 19.71 -11.85
CA ILE A 680 -24.63 21.14 -12.17
C ILE A 680 -25.48 21.38 -13.41
N GLY A 681 -25.34 20.56 -14.45
CA GLY A 681 -26.15 20.64 -15.66
C GLY A 681 -27.64 20.47 -15.39
N GLU A 682 -28.00 19.51 -14.54
CA GLU A 682 -29.38 19.27 -14.12
C GLU A 682 -29.95 20.44 -13.32
N VAL A 683 -29.21 20.92 -12.31
CA VAL A 683 -29.60 22.06 -11.49
C VAL A 683 -29.83 23.30 -12.34
N LEU A 684 -28.90 23.63 -13.23
CA LEU A 684 -29.00 24.79 -14.11
C LEU A 684 -30.17 24.64 -15.11
N THR A 685 -30.44 23.43 -15.63
CA THR A 685 -31.57 23.14 -16.52
C THR A 685 -32.90 23.44 -15.83
N VAL A 686 -33.11 22.90 -14.62
CA VAL A 686 -34.36 23.12 -13.86
C VAL A 686 -34.49 24.58 -13.44
N PHE A 687 -33.40 25.18 -12.95
CA PHE A 687 -33.38 26.55 -12.50
C PHE A 687 -33.71 27.54 -13.62
N PHE A 688 -33.04 27.44 -14.76
CA PHE A 688 -33.26 28.38 -15.88
C PHE A 688 -34.60 28.15 -16.61
N ALA A 689 -35.05 26.92 -16.74
CA ALA A 689 -36.38 26.63 -17.31
C ALA A 689 -37.49 27.27 -16.45
N MET A 690 -37.39 27.12 -15.14
CA MET A 690 -38.35 27.71 -14.21
C MET A 690 -38.28 29.24 -14.19
N LEU A 691 -37.08 29.82 -14.29
CA LEU A 691 -36.87 31.26 -14.31
C LEU A 691 -37.37 31.93 -15.62
N LEU A 692 -37.14 31.27 -16.79
CA LEU A 692 -37.40 31.81 -18.11
C LEU A 692 -38.81 31.51 -18.63
N TRP A 693 -39.32 30.31 -18.32
CA TRP A 693 -40.59 29.85 -18.89
C TRP A 693 -41.62 29.43 -17.84
N HIS A 694 -41.28 29.43 -16.56
CA HIS A 694 -42.14 28.98 -15.45
C HIS A 694 -42.68 27.54 -15.67
N LYS A 695 -41.86 26.69 -16.31
CA LYS A 695 -42.19 25.29 -16.62
C LYS A 695 -41.14 24.37 -16.10
N THR A 696 -41.54 23.21 -15.63
CA THR A 696 -40.63 22.15 -15.16
C THR A 696 -40.14 21.31 -16.34
N PRO A 697 -38.85 21.37 -16.71
CA PRO A 697 -38.35 20.69 -17.91
C PRO A 697 -38.13 19.19 -17.67
N LEU A 698 -37.98 18.77 -16.41
CA LEU A 698 -37.72 17.40 -16.00
C LEU A 698 -38.45 17.12 -14.69
N LEU A 699 -39.11 15.98 -14.60
CA LEU A 699 -39.78 15.52 -13.41
C LEU A 699 -38.75 14.93 -12.41
N SER A 700 -39.09 14.99 -11.09
CA SER A 700 -38.21 14.46 -10.03
C SER A 700 -37.78 13.01 -10.26
N MET A 701 -38.72 12.18 -10.73
CA MET A 701 -38.48 10.78 -11.03
C MET A 701 -37.51 10.58 -12.22
N GLN A 702 -37.56 11.45 -13.23
CA GLN A 702 -36.68 11.42 -14.38
C GLN A 702 -35.24 11.74 -13.98
N LEU A 703 -35.04 12.78 -13.14
CA LEU A 703 -33.76 13.16 -12.59
C LEU A 703 -33.17 12.07 -11.69
N LEU A 704 -34.01 11.48 -10.82
CA LEU A 704 -33.56 10.41 -9.96
C LEU A 704 -33.15 9.16 -10.75
N TRP A 705 -33.89 8.82 -11.82
CA TRP A 705 -33.50 7.74 -12.72
C TRP A 705 -32.13 8.00 -13.38
N ILE A 706 -31.91 9.22 -13.85
CA ILE A 706 -30.62 9.60 -14.45
C ILE A 706 -29.49 9.43 -13.44
N ASN A 707 -29.56 10.10 -12.28
CA ASN A 707 -28.49 10.10 -11.28
C ASN A 707 -28.18 8.71 -10.73
N LEU A 708 -29.21 7.92 -10.49
CA LEU A 708 -29.07 6.64 -9.82
C LEU A 708 -28.72 5.50 -10.78
N VAL A 709 -29.42 5.45 -11.94
CA VAL A 709 -29.34 4.31 -12.85
C VAL A 709 -28.38 4.57 -14.00
N THR A 710 -28.44 5.75 -14.63
CA THR A 710 -27.65 6.02 -15.84
C THR A 710 -26.26 6.58 -15.54
N ASP A 711 -26.07 7.32 -14.47
CA ASP A 711 -24.79 7.93 -14.13
C ASP A 711 -23.89 7.06 -13.25
N SER A 712 -24.48 6.32 -12.29
CA SER A 712 -23.69 5.53 -11.34
C SER A 712 -22.86 4.42 -12.01
N LEU A 713 -23.40 3.72 -13.01
CA LEU A 713 -22.69 2.64 -13.68
C LEU A 713 -21.49 3.12 -14.52
N PRO A 714 -21.63 4.16 -15.38
CA PRO A 714 -20.50 4.77 -16.08
C PRO A 714 -19.48 5.37 -15.12
N ALA A 715 -19.90 6.02 -14.02
CA ALA A 715 -19.00 6.59 -13.02
C ALA A 715 -18.10 5.53 -12.35
N ILE A 716 -18.65 4.39 -11.91
CA ILE A 716 -17.88 3.26 -11.37
C ILE A 716 -16.90 2.74 -12.43
N SER A 717 -17.36 2.59 -13.68
CA SER A 717 -16.53 2.06 -14.76
C SER A 717 -15.41 3.03 -15.17
N LEU A 718 -15.65 4.33 -15.08
CA LEU A 718 -14.66 5.40 -15.28
C LEU A 718 -13.59 5.36 -14.18
N GLY A 719 -13.99 5.08 -12.94
CA GLY A 719 -13.06 4.87 -11.83
C GLY A 719 -12.14 3.65 -11.98
N MET A 720 -12.50 2.71 -12.86
CA MET A 720 -11.71 1.52 -13.19
C MET A 720 -10.80 1.69 -14.43
N GLU A 721 -10.68 2.90 -14.97
CA GLU A 721 -9.83 3.17 -16.13
C GLU A 721 -8.37 2.76 -15.85
N ALA A 722 -7.67 2.34 -16.91
CA ALA A 722 -6.26 1.99 -16.80
C ALA A 722 -5.43 3.24 -16.44
N VAL A 723 -4.30 3.02 -15.77
CA VAL A 723 -3.35 4.09 -15.44
C VAL A 723 -2.76 4.62 -16.75
N GLU A 724 -2.76 5.93 -16.94
CA GLU A 724 -2.20 6.56 -18.13
C GLU A 724 -0.69 6.37 -18.18
N SER A 725 -0.12 6.20 -19.38
CA SER A 725 1.30 5.88 -19.56
C SER A 725 2.23 7.02 -19.14
N ASP A 726 1.74 8.26 -19.20
CA ASP A 726 2.48 9.48 -18.87
C ASP A 726 2.34 9.94 -17.41
N VAL A 727 1.67 9.16 -16.57
CA VAL A 727 1.43 9.52 -15.16
C VAL A 727 2.71 9.73 -14.35
N MET A 728 3.81 9.10 -14.78
CA MET A 728 5.14 9.25 -14.18
C MET A 728 6.00 10.34 -14.87
N ASP A 729 5.48 11.04 -15.85
CA ASP A 729 6.14 12.20 -16.47
C ASP A 729 5.79 13.52 -15.76
N HIS A 730 4.89 13.46 -14.76
CA HIS A 730 4.42 14.61 -14.01
C HIS A 730 5.07 14.70 -12.64
N LYS A 731 5.26 15.94 -12.13
CA LYS A 731 5.74 16.17 -10.77
C LYS A 731 4.71 15.71 -9.73
N PRO A 732 5.17 15.34 -8.50
CA PRO A 732 4.28 15.01 -7.41
C PRO A 732 3.32 16.16 -7.10
N LYS A 733 2.13 15.81 -6.68
CA LYS A 733 1.11 16.74 -6.24
C LYS A 733 1.51 17.34 -4.88
N PRO A 734 1.41 18.67 -4.66
CA PRO A 734 1.58 19.27 -3.35
C PRO A 734 0.58 18.73 -2.32
N LYS A 735 0.99 18.65 -1.05
CA LYS A 735 0.18 18.10 0.04
C LYS A 735 -1.17 18.80 0.21
N ASP A 736 -1.18 20.13 0.01
CA ASP A 736 -2.37 20.99 0.21
C ASP A 736 -3.24 21.14 -1.05
N GLU A 737 -2.87 20.49 -2.15
CA GLU A 737 -3.62 20.60 -3.39
C GLU A 737 -5.04 20.04 -3.27
N GLY A 738 -6.03 20.85 -3.57
CA GLY A 738 -7.42 20.46 -3.61
C GLY A 738 -7.78 19.62 -4.84
N ILE A 739 -8.91 18.91 -4.77
CA ILE A 739 -9.39 18.06 -5.87
C ILE A 739 -9.71 18.87 -7.14
N PHE A 740 -10.11 20.13 -6.97
CA PHE A 740 -10.47 21.05 -8.06
C PHE A 740 -9.29 21.84 -8.63
N ALA A 741 -8.07 21.58 -8.16
CA ALA A 741 -6.88 22.20 -8.69
C ALA A 741 -6.70 21.89 -10.20
N HIS A 742 -5.89 22.72 -10.85
CA HIS A 742 -5.56 22.60 -12.28
C HIS A 742 -6.75 22.68 -13.25
N GLY A 743 -7.76 23.51 -12.89
CA GLY A 743 -8.85 23.85 -13.79
C GLY A 743 -10.03 22.87 -13.80
N LEU A 744 -9.99 21.80 -12.99
CA LEU A 744 -11.12 20.84 -12.91
C LEU A 744 -12.42 21.55 -12.49
N GLY A 745 -12.38 22.51 -11.54
CA GLY A 745 -13.57 23.26 -11.15
C GLY A 745 -14.18 24.06 -12.30
N VAL A 746 -13.35 24.76 -13.08
CA VAL A 746 -13.80 25.50 -14.27
C VAL A 746 -14.36 24.54 -15.32
N GLN A 747 -13.70 23.40 -15.54
CA GLN A 747 -14.17 22.38 -16.48
C GLN A 747 -15.55 21.85 -16.08
N VAL A 748 -15.76 21.53 -14.79
CA VAL A 748 -17.03 21.05 -14.25
C VAL A 748 -18.16 22.06 -14.48
N VAL A 749 -17.92 23.34 -14.20
CA VAL A 749 -18.92 24.41 -14.42
C VAL A 749 -19.23 24.58 -15.91
N LEU A 750 -18.22 24.61 -16.79
CA LEU A 750 -18.42 24.70 -18.24
C LEU A 750 -19.18 23.52 -18.79
N GLN A 751 -18.90 22.32 -18.33
CA GLN A 751 -19.64 21.11 -18.71
C GLN A 751 -21.10 21.19 -18.26
N GLY A 752 -21.34 21.60 -17.01
CA GLY A 752 -22.68 21.80 -16.49
C GLY A 752 -23.47 22.84 -17.29
N CYS A 753 -22.87 23.97 -17.64
CA CYS A 753 -23.48 24.99 -18.50
C CYS A 753 -23.80 24.43 -19.89
N MET A 754 -22.88 23.65 -20.48
CA MET A 754 -23.11 23.01 -21.78
C MET A 754 -24.30 22.04 -21.73
N PHE A 755 -24.39 21.17 -20.73
CA PHE A 755 -25.51 20.26 -20.56
C PHE A 755 -26.84 21.01 -20.37
N ALA A 756 -26.83 22.05 -19.53
CA ALA A 756 -28.01 22.86 -19.32
C ALA A 756 -28.52 23.50 -20.64
N VAL A 757 -27.62 24.11 -21.41
CA VAL A 757 -27.99 24.71 -22.71
C VAL A 757 -28.54 23.69 -23.68
N LEU A 758 -27.88 22.53 -23.82
CA LEU A 758 -28.34 21.46 -24.74
C LEU A 758 -29.70 20.89 -24.32
N THR A 759 -29.90 20.68 -23.01
CA THR A 759 -31.16 20.15 -22.47
C THR A 759 -32.29 21.17 -22.60
N LEU A 760 -32.03 22.47 -22.36
CA LEU A 760 -33.02 23.53 -22.56
C LEU A 760 -33.39 23.69 -24.03
N ILE A 761 -32.43 23.62 -24.96
CA ILE A 761 -32.71 23.57 -26.40
C ILE A 761 -33.60 22.38 -26.73
N ALA A 762 -33.25 21.20 -26.22
CA ALA A 762 -34.05 19.99 -26.44
C ALA A 762 -35.49 20.12 -25.90
N PHE A 763 -35.64 20.70 -24.68
CA PHE A 763 -36.93 20.98 -24.09
C PHE A 763 -37.79 21.88 -24.97
N VAL A 764 -37.27 23.01 -25.44
CA VAL A 764 -37.97 23.97 -26.29
C VAL A 764 -38.32 23.34 -27.65
N LEU A 765 -37.39 22.59 -28.25
CA LEU A 765 -37.64 21.87 -29.49
C LEU A 765 -38.77 20.82 -29.32
N GLY A 766 -38.73 20.03 -28.27
CA GLY A 766 -39.74 19.03 -27.96
C GLY A 766 -41.11 19.65 -27.72
N GLU A 767 -41.20 20.71 -26.90
CA GLU A 767 -42.45 21.37 -26.61
C GLU A 767 -43.05 22.05 -27.87
N ARG A 768 -42.20 22.78 -28.61
CA ARG A 768 -42.67 23.60 -29.77
C ARG A 768 -43.14 22.74 -30.93
N TRP A 769 -42.47 21.63 -31.20
CA TRP A 769 -42.75 20.76 -32.34
C TRP A 769 -43.35 19.41 -31.96
N GLY A 770 -43.27 19.00 -30.71
CA GLY A 770 -44.01 17.83 -30.20
C GLY A 770 -45.42 18.18 -29.73
N GLY A 771 -45.71 19.49 -29.53
CA GLY A 771 -47.08 20.01 -29.30
C GLY A 771 -47.58 19.82 -27.85
N SER A 772 -46.73 19.37 -26.90
CA SER A 772 -47.10 19.25 -25.49
C SER A 772 -45.91 19.47 -24.56
N LEU A 773 -46.18 19.76 -23.29
CA LEU A 773 -45.16 19.90 -22.29
C LEU A 773 -44.41 18.57 -22.08
N GLU A 774 -45.13 17.46 -22.07
CA GLU A 774 -44.58 16.12 -21.91
C GLU A 774 -43.61 15.75 -23.07
N ALA A 775 -43.90 16.24 -24.30
CA ALA A 775 -42.98 16.08 -25.42
C ALA A 775 -41.66 16.86 -25.18
N GLY A 776 -41.73 18.06 -24.59
CA GLY A 776 -40.57 18.81 -24.17
C GLY A 776 -39.78 18.09 -23.09
N GLN A 777 -40.45 17.56 -22.08
CA GLN A 777 -39.85 16.78 -20.99
C GLN A 777 -39.21 15.49 -21.52
N THR A 778 -39.87 14.78 -22.41
CA THR A 778 -39.32 13.56 -23.04
C THR A 778 -38.02 13.85 -23.80
N MET A 779 -38.02 14.95 -24.59
CA MET A 779 -36.83 15.36 -25.33
C MET A 779 -35.68 15.80 -24.43
N ALA A 780 -36.00 16.55 -23.37
CA ALA A 780 -35.03 16.94 -22.37
C ALA A 780 -34.41 15.74 -21.66
N PHE A 781 -35.23 14.79 -21.22
CA PHE A 781 -34.77 13.54 -20.59
C PHE A 781 -33.85 12.74 -21.52
N MET A 782 -34.25 12.51 -22.74
CA MET A 782 -33.45 11.78 -23.72
C MET A 782 -32.08 12.42 -23.96
N VAL A 783 -32.07 13.72 -24.21
CA VAL A 783 -30.84 14.45 -24.52
C VAL A 783 -29.93 14.48 -23.29
N LEU A 784 -30.48 14.78 -22.11
CA LEU A 784 -29.68 14.83 -20.90
C LEU A 784 -29.05 13.48 -20.57
N ALA A 785 -29.85 12.43 -20.47
CA ALA A 785 -29.38 11.08 -20.13
C ALA A 785 -28.33 10.52 -21.10
N LEU A 786 -28.54 10.67 -22.41
CA LEU A 786 -27.63 10.15 -23.41
C LEU A 786 -26.36 11.02 -23.57
N THR A 787 -26.48 12.33 -23.37
CA THR A 787 -25.33 13.25 -23.36
C THR A 787 -24.37 12.92 -22.23
N GLN A 788 -24.86 12.54 -21.06
CA GLN A 788 -24.05 12.14 -19.92
C GLN A 788 -23.29 10.83 -20.22
N ILE A 789 -23.92 9.87 -20.91
CA ILE A 789 -23.22 8.64 -21.34
C ILE A 789 -22.05 8.99 -22.29
N VAL A 790 -22.27 9.89 -23.26
CA VAL A 790 -21.21 10.35 -24.16
C VAL A 790 -20.10 11.05 -23.38
N GLN A 791 -20.46 11.87 -22.39
CA GLN A 791 -19.49 12.59 -21.54
C GLN A 791 -18.63 11.63 -20.70
N ALA A 792 -19.16 10.50 -20.27
CA ALA A 792 -18.35 9.51 -19.57
C ALA A 792 -17.16 9.03 -20.42
N PHE A 793 -17.34 8.87 -21.74
CA PHE A 793 -16.23 8.58 -22.65
C PHE A 793 -15.26 9.75 -22.80
N ASN A 794 -15.74 10.99 -22.86
CA ASN A 794 -14.89 12.17 -22.94
C ASN A 794 -14.00 12.34 -21.69
N MET A 795 -14.48 11.94 -20.51
CA MET A 795 -13.78 12.06 -19.23
C MET A 795 -12.70 10.99 -19.01
N ARG A 796 -12.56 10.00 -19.90
CA ARG A 796 -11.58 8.91 -19.76
C ARG A 796 -10.15 9.38 -19.71
N SER A 797 -9.80 10.39 -20.49
CA SER A 797 -8.44 10.92 -20.58
C SER A 797 -8.44 12.39 -20.99
N GLU A 798 -7.35 13.08 -20.68
CA GLU A 798 -7.03 14.41 -21.22
C GLU A 798 -6.57 14.33 -22.69
N HIS A 799 -6.12 13.17 -23.14
CA HIS A 799 -5.80 12.91 -24.54
C HIS A 799 -7.08 12.71 -25.37
N SER A 800 -6.95 12.85 -26.69
CA SER A 800 -8.07 12.59 -27.59
C SER A 800 -8.63 11.19 -27.38
N LEU A 801 -9.96 11.10 -27.34
CA LEU A 801 -10.67 9.81 -27.20
C LEU A 801 -10.27 8.83 -28.31
N PHE A 802 -10.01 9.36 -29.53
CA PHE A 802 -9.61 8.53 -30.67
C PHE A 802 -8.17 8.03 -30.55
N ALA A 803 -7.29 8.76 -29.86
CA ALA A 803 -5.91 8.34 -29.63
C ALA A 803 -5.81 7.20 -28.60
N ILE A 804 -6.64 7.21 -27.56
CA ILE A 804 -6.68 6.15 -26.53
C ILE A 804 -7.53 4.94 -26.92
N GLY A 805 -8.28 5.05 -28.04
CA GLY A 805 -9.24 4.05 -28.48
C GLY A 805 -10.58 4.17 -27.74
N PRO A 806 -11.68 4.57 -28.45
CA PRO A 806 -12.98 4.86 -27.80
C PRO A 806 -13.51 3.69 -26.99
N PHE A 807 -13.31 2.47 -27.45
CA PHE A 807 -13.86 1.25 -26.87
C PHE A 807 -12.86 0.38 -26.10
N SER A 808 -11.68 0.93 -25.74
CA SER A 808 -10.63 0.18 -25.01
C SER A 808 -11.03 -0.21 -23.58
N ASN A 809 -11.88 0.58 -22.91
CA ASN A 809 -12.43 0.22 -21.59
C ASN A 809 -13.69 -0.64 -21.73
N ARG A 810 -13.53 -1.96 -21.66
CA ARG A 810 -14.65 -2.92 -21.80
C ARG A 810 -15.74 -2.76 -20.73
N LYS A 811 -15.36 -2.31 -19.51
CA LYS A 811 -16.31 -2.12 -18.41
C LYS A 811 -17.19 -0.89 -18.67
N LEU A 812 -16.59 0.20 -19.13
CA LEU A 812 -17.33 1.40 -19.52
C LEU A 812 -18.25 1.13 -20.71
N ASN A 813 -17.78 0.36 -21.69
CA ASN A 813 -18.62 -0.04 -22.84
C ASN A 813 -19.85 -0.83 -22.37
N GLY A 814 -19.67 -1.79 -21.46
CA GLY A 814 -20.76 -2.56 -20.87
C GLY A 814 -21.74 -1.70 -20.07
N ALA A 815 -21.20 -0.78 -19.24
CA ALA A 815 -21.99 0.17 -18.46
C ALA A 815 -22.79 1.12 -19.37
N ALA A 816 -22.16 1.68 -20.39
CA ALA A 816 -22.81 2.57 -21.37
C ALA A 816 -23.92 1.84 -22.14
N LEU A 817 -23.66 0.60 -22.58
CA LEU A 817 -24.68 -0.20 -23.27
C LEU A 817 -25.87 -0.50 -22.35
N LEU A 818 -25.61 -0.85 -21.08
CA LEU A 818 -26.66 -1.10 -20.09
C LEU A 818 -27.46 0.18 -19.81
N SER A 819 -26.78 1.32 -19.59
CA SER A 819 -27.43 2.63 -19.38
C SER A 819 -28.26 3.02 -20.61
N LEU A 820 -27.76 2.84 -21.82
CA LEU A 820 -28.49 3.09 -23.05
C LEU A 820 -29.76 2.19 -23.14
N ALA A 821 -29.64 0.90 -22.83
CA ALA A 821 -30.77 -0.01 -22.83
C ALA A 821 -31.86 0.40 -21.82
N LEU A 822 -31.41 0.87 -20.60
CA LEU A 822 -32.34 1.35 -19.58
C LEU A 822 -33.03 2.67 -19.96
N VAL A 823 -32.32 3.57 -20.64
CA VAL A 823 -32.91 4.80 -21.19
C VAL A 823 -33.94 4.43 -22.33
N CYS A 824 -33.57 3.53 -23.21
CA CYS A 824 -34.48 3.05 -24.24
C CYS A 824 -35.70 2.33 -23.66
N LEU A 825 -35.56 1.61 -22.56
CA LEU A 825 -36.68 0.99 -21.84
C LEU A 825 -37.72 2.05 -21.42
N VAL A 826 -37.24 3.16 -20.85
CA VAL A 826 -38.10 4.28 -20.40
C VAL A 826 -38.70 5.03 -21.60
N LEU A 827 -37.95 5.22 -22.68
CA LEU A 827 -38.41 6.00 -23.84
C LEU A 827 -39.41 5.26 -24.76
N PHE A 828 -39.25 3.93 -24.91
CA PHE A 828 -39.94 3.18 -25.98
C PHE A 828 -40.85 2.06 -25.48
N THR A 829 -41.00 1.86 -24.16
CA THR A 829 -41.89 0.83 -23.61
C THR A 829 -42.97 1.47 -22.75
N PRO A 830 -44.03 0.73 -22.40
CA PRO A 830 -45.10 1.21 -21.51
C PRO A 830 -44.61 1.70 -20.14
N VAL A 831 -43.40 1.32 -19.73
CA VAL A 831 -42.76 1.83 -18.51
C VAL A 831 -42.61 3.36 -18.57
N GLY A 832 -42.41 3.92 -19.75
CA GLY A 832 -42.29 5.36 -19.97
C GLY A 832 -43.53 6.16 -19.56
N ILE A 833 -44.73 5.58 -19.62
CA ILE A 833 -45.96 6.24 -19.18
C ILE A 833 -45.84 6.63 -17.70
N ALA A 834 -45.21 5.78 -16.89
CA ALA A 834 -44.93 6.04 -15.50
C ALA A 834 -43.99 7.23 -15.29
N PHE A 835 -43.10 7.51 -16.22
CA PHE A 835 -42.16 8.62 -16.19
C PHE A 835 -42.67 9.86 -16.95
N GLY A 836 -43.95 9.88 -17.37
CA GLY A 836 -44.51 10.98 -18.14
C GLY A 836 -43.96 11.08 -19.57
N MET A 837 -43.44 9.99 -20.13
CA MET A 837 -42.90 9.97 -21.48
C MET A 837 -43.97 9.87 -22.53
N VAL A 838 -43.76 10.56 -23.63
CA VAL A 838 -44.62 10.48 -24.84
C VAL A 838 -43.77 10.11 -26.04
N ILE A 839 -44.39 9.47 -27.03
CA ILE A 839 -43.74 9.14 -28.30
C ILE A 839 -43.59 10.42 -29.12
N LEU A 840 -42.36 10.73 -29.52
CA LEU A 840 -42.01 11.90 -30.31
C LEU A 840 -42.07 11.63 -31.82
N PRO A 841 -42.29 12.66 -32.65
CA PRO A 841 -42.06 12.56 -34.11
C PRO A 841 -40.62 12.12 -34.41
N GLY A 842 -40.45 11.23 -35.41
CA GLY A 842 -39.14 10.60 -35.68
C GLY A 842 -38.00 11.58 -35.96
N TRP A 843 -38.26 12.73 -36.56
CA TRP A 843 -37.23 13.75 -36.80
C TRP A 843 -36.76 14.45 -35.52
N LEU A 844 -37.58 14.50 -34.44
CA LEU A 844 -37.14 15.02 -33.13
C LEU A 844 -36.13 14.08 -32.50
N TYR A 845 -36.25 12.76 -32.64
CA TYR A 845 -35.23 11.83 -32.22
C TYR A 845 -33.90 12.06 -32.94
N LEU A 846 -33.94 12.35 -34.26
CA LEU A 846 -32.73 12.70 -35.02
C LEU A 846 -32.12 14.04 -34.56
N ALA A 847 -32.94 15.05 -34.29
CA ALA A 847 -32.47 16.31 -33.75
C ALA A 847 -31.81 16.11 -32.35
N GLY A 848 -32.42 15.25 -31.50
CA GLY A 848 -31.89 14.86 -30.22
C GLY A 848 -30.54 14.16 -30.35
N LEU A 849 -30.40 13.20 -31.27
CA LEU A 849 -29.11 12.55 -31.56
C LEU A 849 -28.03 13.57 -31.96
N GLY A 850 -28.41 14.58 -32.76
CA GLY A 850 -27.50 15.67 -33.10
C GLY A 850 -26.99 16.43 -31.85
N LEU A 851 -27.90 16.77 -30.92
CA LEU A 851 -27.53 17.45 -29.66
C LEU A 851 -26.66 16.57 -28.75
N ILE A 852 -26.92 15.26 -28.71
CA ILE A 852 -26.15 14.29 -27.89
C ILE A 852 -24.69 14.20 -28.35
N LEU A 853 -24.39 14.42 -29.63
CA LEU A 853 -23.03 14.37 -30.14
C LEU A 853 -22.24 15.68 -29.92
N VAL A 854 -22.91 16.79 -29.59
CA VAL A 854 -22.25 18.09 -29.37
C VAL A 854 -21.13 18.03 -28.31
N PRO A 855 -21.29 17.41 -27.11
CA PRO A 855 -20.23 17.30 -26.13
C PRO A 855 -19.01 16.56 -26.64
N LEU A 856 -19.16 15.54 -27.47
CA LEU A 856 -18.03 14.83 -28.08
C LEU A 856 -17.21 15.80 -28.95
N VAL A 857 -17.86 16.56 -29.81
CA VAL A 857 -17.19 17.52 -30.71
C VAL A 857 -16.54 18.64 -29.91
N VAL A 858 -17.28 19.24 -28.97
CA VAL A 858 -16.79 20.35 -28.16
C VAL A 858 -15.59 19.93 -27.30
N MET A 859 -15.65 18.76 -26.68
CA MET A 859 -14.56 18.28 -25.82
C MET A 859 -13.32 17.88 -26.63
N GLU A 860 -13.48 17.23 -27.78
CA GLU A 860 -12.34 16.91 -28.64
C GLU A 860 -11.69 18.18 -29.22
N LEU A 861 -12.46 19.20 -29.59
CA LEU A 861 -11.92 20.52 -29.97
C LEU A 861 -11.20 21.21 -28.80
N ALA A 862 -11.78 21.19 -27.59
CA ALA A 862 -11.17 21.75 -26.40
C ALA A 862 -9.83 21.07 -26.06
N LYS A 863 -9.75 19.74 -26.22
CA LYS A 863 -8.50 18.97 -26.08
C LYS A 863 -7.49 19.34 -27.17
N ALA A 864 -7.91 19.45 -28.41
CA ALA A 864 -7.05 19.81 -29.54
C ALA A 864 -6.43 21.21 -29.42
N VAL A 865 -7.22 22.19 -28.93
CA VAL A 865 -6.75 23.57 -28.67
C VAL A 865 -5.95 23.70 -27.36
N GLY A 866 -5.94 22.66 -26.54
CA GLY A 866 -5.19 22.63 -25.28
C GLY A 866 -5.88 23.34 -24.10
N LEU A 867 -7.17 23.66 -24.21
CA LEU A 867 -7.97 24.26 -23.13
C LEU A 867 -8.17 23.29 -21.95
N VAL A 868 -8.15 21.97 -22.22
CA VAL A 868 -8.31 20.90 -21.23
C VAL A 868 -6.95 20.38 -20.75
N LYS A 869 -5.82 20.74 -21.39
CA LYS A 869 -4.49 20.37 -20.95
C LYS A 869 -4.22 20.96 -19.57
N ARG A 870 -4.16 20.13 -18.56
CA ARG A 870 -3.63 20.49 -17.24
C ARG A 870 -2.15 20.84 -17.44
N ARG A 871 -1.78 22.11 -17.21
CA ARG A 871 -0.37 22.54 -17.19
C ARG A 871 0.31 21.93 -15.97
N HIS A 872 0.72 20.68 -16.07
CA HIS A 872 1.70 20.11 -15.17
C HIS A 872 3.07 20.52 -15.72
N GLY A 873 3.85 21.26 -14.95
CA GLY A 873 5.18 21.64 -15.35
C GLY A 873 5.98 20.39 -15.71
N LYS A 874 6.48 20.32 -16.96
CA LYS A 874 7.46 19.28 -17.32
C LYS A 874 8.60 19.34 -16.31
N GLY A 875 8.91 18.22 -15.71
CA GLY A 875 10.08 18.09 -14.85
C GLY A 875 11.33 18.33 -15.67
N THR A 876 11.83 19.56 -15.63
CA THR A 876 13.24 19.82 -15.96
C THR A 876 13.96 19.77 -14.63
N CYS A 877 14.72 18.70 -14.42
CA CYS A 877 15.82 18.68 -13.47
C CYS A 877 16.92 19.59 -13.97
#